data_c132cdda1ece55fbb6037a9ec993d6c0
#
_entry.id   c132cdda1ece55fbb6037a9ec993d6c0
#
_cell.length_a   1.000
_cell.length_b   1.000
_cell.length_c   1.000
_cell.angle_alpha   90.00
_cell.angle_beta   90.00
_cell.angle_gamma   90.00
#
_symmetry.space_group_name_H-M   'P 1'
#
loop_
_entity.id
_entity.type
_entity.pdbx_description
1 polymer ?
#
loop_
_entity_poly.entity_id
_entity_poly.type
_entity_poly.pdbx_seq_one_letter_code
_entity_poly.pdbx_strand_id
1 'polypeptide(L)'
;MSIFRHDTLGSWTRGGQAIVHNVRMTTQVFYQTFLAGLVIWIGGIIWYALEKSSEYERFVMLKITQAYFMGDTLPGNATPILFKTPAGKQYWTTPKSLVSSGVAHKTLAAFETYLLHGALLAGLFALAMLFWAWFYFTRTGRGLGSNQFLRGARFGTVKQVRRALWRQAKGSFQIGGVNVPDAFEPEHILICGAPGTGKTNIIVKMLDGIRKRKRRAIVYDTAGTFVEKFYRPGIDALLNPLDARADSWSPWVDVPRDYHYDQIAESTIPDKTGDPFWAKAARGTLVAVLRKLAKQERTLVSILLDTLLRSKLKDLAAFAAGTDAAAFISTEGERTSAGIQAELASVMRSFSYLDDTADGFSIRDWVANEKDDSWLFITVKADQLPSLRPLITVWLDIAISAIMSMTPDRNRRLYCVIDELPTLQKLPSLGDFLARARKYGGCGILGFQSYPQLEATYGIQDAAAITGYCSTWVALRANDTPTAKHVSENLGQVEQVEANEGMSYGVNDMRDGVNLSRMQVTRPLVMHTEVTNLPNLMGXLXFGRSLPVVRFEDSYNKVASVAEAFEERTTTPIRLAGPVVEFPPAPLASSSPTRPKSSPPKRRRAGSEEQPAELPLPQPHEPPTAPVDASSESPMPPPADPPGGGEQQAPRPRLELFGKPAGFRLEQHGRRDGARNKARPA
;
A
#
# COMPACT_ATOMS: atom_id res chain seq x y z
N MET A 1 26.57 19.06 -38.24
CA MET A 1 26.81 17.87 -39.05
C MET A 1 27.63 16.85 -38.26
N SER A 2 26.97 16.09 -37.36
CA SER A 2 27.59 14.96 -36.68
C SER A 2 26.53 13.84 -36.58
N ILE A 3 26.30 13.19 -37.72
CA ILE A 3 25.30 12.12 -37.85
C ILE A 3 25.88 10.77 -37.38
N PHE A 4 27.17 10.71 -37.09
CA PHE A 4 27.80 9.48 -36.58
C PHE A 4 28.29 9.68 -35.13
N ARG A 5 27.42 9.49 -34.18
CA ARG A 5 27.88 9.24 -32.82
C ARG A 5 28.56 7.87 -32.77
N HIS A 6 29.62 7.75 -32.00
CA HIS A 6 30.38 6.50 -31.80
C HIS A 6 29.50 5.31 -31.41
N ASP A 7 28.29 5.56 -30.87
CA ASP A 7 27.35 4.52 -30.42
C ASP A 7 26.58 3.84 -31.57
N THR A 8 26.49 4.44 -32.76
CA THR A 8 25.67 3.87 -33.85
C THR A 8 26.27 2.60 -34.45
N LEU A 9 27.59 2.57 -34.64
CA LEU A 9 28.30 1.38 -35.14
C LEU A 9 28.23 0.22 -34.13
N GLY A 10 28.45 0.53 -32.85
CA GLY A 10 28.32 -0.47 -31.78
C GLY A 10 26.89 -1.02 -31.61
N SER A 11 25.90 -0.19 -31.84
CA SER A 11 24.51 -0.61 -31.81
C SER A 11 24.17 -1.45 -33.05
N TRP A 12 24.65 -1.07 -34.22
CA TRP A 12 24.44 -1.82 -35.47
C TRP A 12 25.11 -3.21 -35.43
N THR A 13 26.36 -3.28 -34.93
CA THR A 13 27.06 -4.58 -34.82
C THR A 13 26.41 -5.49 -33.80
N ARG A 14 26.02 -4.96 -32.61
CA ARG A 14 25.32 -5.73 -31.57
C ARG A 14 23.97 -6.23 -32.08
N GLY A 15 23.20 -5.38 -32.75
CA GLY A 15 21.92 -5.75 -33.33
C GLY A 15 22.07 -6.80 -34.45
N GLY A 16 23.06 -6.63 -35.30
CA GLY A 16 23.37 -7.59 -36.36
C GLY A 16 23.76 -8.96 -35.80
N GLN A 17 24.63 -9.00 -34.79
CA GLN A 17 25.05 -10.25 -34.17
C GLN A 17 23.86 -10.97 -33.50
N ALA A 18 22.98 -10.23 -32.81
CA ALA A 18 21.81 -10.80 -32.19
C ALA A 18 20.87 -11.41 -33.24
N ILE A 19 20.66 -10.74 -34.36
CA ILE A 19 19.79 -11.26 -35.44
C ILE A 19 20.42 -12.53 -36.06
N VAL A 20 21.70 -12.50 -36.39
CA VAL A 20 22.39 -13.66 -36.95
C VAL A 20 22.33 -14.85 -36.01
N HIS A 21 22.58 -14.64 -34.72
CA HIS A 21 22.47 -15.68 -33.67
C HIS A 21 21.05 -16.27 -33.61
N ASN A 22 20.03 -15.43 -33.56
CA ASN A 22 18.64 -15.87 -33.50
C ASN A 22 18.23 -16.67 -34.75
N VAL A 23 18.63 -16.20 -35.95
CA VAL A 23 18.37 -16.91 -37.21
C VAL A 23 19.04 -18.28 -37.16
N ARG A 24 20.29 -18.32 -36.75
CA ARG A 24 21.07 -19.56 -36.69
C ARG A 24 20.46 -20.56 -35.73
N MET A 25 20.09 -20.16 -34.49
CA MET A 25 19.47 -21.03 -33.50
C MET A 25 18.12 -21.56 -34.01
N THR A 26 17.33 -20.69 -34.63
CA THR A 26 16.02 -21.09 -35.21
C THR A 26 16.23 -22.11 -36.32
N THR A 27 17.17 -21.85 -37.23
CA THR A 27 17.49 -22.75 -38.35
C THR A 27 18.00 -24.10 -37.82
N GLN A 28 18.83 -24.13 -36.80
CA GLN A 28 19.40 -25.36 -36.24
C GLN A 28 18.27 -26.23 -35.63
N VAL A 29 17.39 -25.63 -34.80
CA VAL A 29 16.26 -26.36 -34.19
C VAL A 29 15.31 -26.87 -35.30
N PHE A 30 15.01 -26.03 -36.29
CA PHE A 30 14.17 -26.40 -37.41
C PHE A 30 14.77 -27.57 -38.19
N TYR A 31 16.07 -27.50 -38.55
CA TYR A 31 16.78 -28.53 -39.29
C TYR A 31 16.76 -29.87 -38.55
N GLN A 32 17.09 -29.87 -37.24
CA GLN A 32 17.09 -31.09 -36.44
C GLN A 32 15.71 -31.73 -36.34
N THR A 33 14.66 -30.93 -36.11
CA THR A 33 13.28 -31.43 -36.02
C THR A 33 12.78 -31.93 -37.37
N PHE A 34 13.12 -31.22 -38.45
CA PHE A 34 12.79 -31.65 -39.83
C PHE A 34 13.46 -32.99 -40.19
N LEU A 35 14.77 -33.12 -39.89
CA LEU A 35 15.51 -34.34 -40.12
C LEU A 35 14.94 -35.52 -39.36
N ALA A 36 14.57 -35.31 -38.08
CA ALA A 36 13.89 -36.34 -37.27
C ALA A 36 12.55 -36.75 -37.90
N GLY A 37 11.76 -35.77 -38.35
CA GLY A 37 10.49 -36.05 -39.06
C GLY A 37 10.70 -36.82 -40.35
N LEU A 38 11.73 -36.50 -41.13
CA LEU A 38 12.07 -37.17 -42.36
C LEU A 38 12.45 -38.66 -42.11
N VAL A 39 13.28 -38.89 -41.09
CA VAL A 39 13.68 -40.28 -40.69
C VAL A 39 12.45 -41.11 -40.32
N ILE A 40 11.55 -40.51 -39.52
CA ILE A 40 10.30 -41.16 -39.10
C ILE A 40 9.42 -41.47 -40.34
N TRP A 41 9.33 -40.52 -41.26
CA TRP A 41 8.53 -40.70 -42.48
C TRP A 41 9.07 -41.81 -43.35
N ILE A 42 10.37 -41.82 -43.67
CA ILE A 42 11.02 -42.87 -44.50
C ILE A 42 10.92 -44.23 -43.79
N GLY A 43 11.23 -44.27 -42.47
CA GLY A 43 11.14 -45.50 -41.68
C GLY A 43 9.72 -46.06 -41.64
N GLY A 44 8.73 -45.19 -41.54
CA GLY A 44 7.32 -45.56 -41.56
C GLY A 44 6.86 -46.15 -42.94
N ILE A 45 7.37 -45.58 -44.04
CA ILE A 45 7.12 -46.11 -45.40
C ILE A 45 7.66 -47.54 -45.51
N ILE A 46 8.93 -47.69 -45.13
CA ILE A 46 9.61 -49.00 -45.21
C ILE A 46 8.88 -50.03 -44.32
N TRP A 47 8.59 -49.67 -43.09
CA TRP A 47 7.89 -50.54 -42.15
C TRP A 47 6.53 -50.96 -42.68
N TYR A 48 5.74 -50.04 -43.21
CA TYR A 48 4.42 -50.32 -43.76
C TYR A 48 4.50 -51.24 -44.97
N ALA A 49 5.44 -51.02 -45.89
CA ALA A 49 5.65 -51.85 -47.07
C ALA A 49 6.07 -53.27 -46.67
N LEU A 50 6.95 -53.39 -45.66
CA LEU A 50 7.39 -54.73 -45.17
C LEU A 50 6.26 -55.45 -44.43
N GLU A 51 5.46 -54.75 -43.65
CA GLU A 51 4.35 -55.36 -42.89
C GLU A 51 3.21 -55.88 -43.82
N LYS A 52 2.90 -55.12 -44.87
CA LYS A 52 1.81 -55.43 -45.78
C LYS A 52 2.21 -56.43 -46.87
N SER A 53 3.52 -56.52 -47.24
CA SER A 53 3.98 -57.44 -48.25
C SER A 53 4.11 -58.87 -47.73
N SER A 54 3.67 -59.85 -48.49
CA SER A 54 3.86 -61.29 -48.21
C SER A 54 5.35 -61.69 -48.41
N GLU A 55 5.76 -62.76 -47.76
CA GLU A 55 7.12 -63.31 -47.94
C GLU A 55 7.47 -63.54 -49.39
N TYR A 56 6.50 -64.00 -50.17
CA TYR A 56 6.67 -64.27 -51.60
C TYR A 56 6.87 -62.95 -52.36
N GLU A 57 6.07 -61.93 -52.11
CA GLU A 57 6.22 -60.62 -52.74
C GLU A 57 7.59 -59.99 -52.45
N ARG A 58 8.03 -60.11 -51.21
CA ARG A 58 9.40 -59.61 -50.79
C ARG A 58 10.48 -60.34 -51.53
N PHE A 59 10.35 -61.70 -51.68
CA PHE A 59 11.28 -62.50 -52.46
C PHE A 59 11.31 -62.06 -53.92
N VAL A 60 10.14 -61.90 -54.52
CA VAL A 60 10.00 -61.44 -55.92
C VAL A 60 10.61 -60.08 -56.13
N MET A 61 10.32 -59.15 -55.23
CA MET A 61 10.86 -57.78 -55.31
C MET A 61 12.41 -57.76 -55.22
N LEU A 62 12.96 -58.60 -54.31
CA LEU A 62 14.41 -58.74 -54.18
C LEU A 62 15.02 -59.29 -55.50
N LYS A 63 14.33 -60.26 -56.15
CA LYS A 63 14.80 -60.84 -57.45
C LYS A 63 14.66 -59.82 -58.60
N ILE A 64 13.62 -58.96 -58.54
CA ILE A 64 13.43 -57.89 -59.54
C ILE A 64 14.57 -56.83 -59.34
N THR A 65 14.87 -56.45 -58.10
CA THR A 65 15.94 -55.54 -57.82
C THR A 65 17.30 -56.09 -58.29
N GLN A 66 17.56 -57.40 -58.00
CA GLN A 66 18.73 -58.10 -58.48
C GLN A 66 18.81 -58.07 -60.02
N ALA A 67 17.67 -58.28 -60.69
CA ALA A 67 17.58 -58.32 -62.15
C ALA A 67 17.85 -56.98 -62.78
N TYR A 68 17.36 -55.88 -62.19
CA TYR A 68 17.69 -54.51 -62.65
C TYR A 68 19.19 -54.19 -62.49
N PHE A 69 19.78 -54.53 -61.36
CA PHE A 69 21.22 -54.31 -61.17
C PHE A 69 22.06 -55.09 -62.12
N MET A 70 21.70 -56.35 -62.38
CA MET A 70 22.43 -57.24 -63.36
C MET A 70 22.20 -56.80 -64.78
N GLY A 71 20.97 -56.33 -65.10
CA GLY A 71 20.60 -55.91 -66.45
C GLY A 71 21.33 -54.64 -66.91
N ASP A 72 21.65 -53.72 -66.02
CA ASP A 72 22.38 -52.48 -66.34
C ASP A 72 23.88 -52.64 -66.34
N THR A 73 24.43 -53.60 -65.58
CA THR A 73 25.87 -53.74 -65.36
C THR A 73 26.57 -54.80 -66.20
N LEU A 74 25.79 -55.73 -66.74
CA LEU A 74 26.31 -56.91 -67.47
C LEU A 74 25.77 -57.00 -68.91
N PRO A 75 26.60 -57.16 -69.90
CA PRO A 75 26.11 -57.25 -71.26
C PRO A 75 25.29 -58.51 -71.50
N GLY A 76 24.07 -58.33 -71.99
CA GLY A 76 23.31 -59.30 -72.68
C GLY A 76 22.71 -60.48 -71.89
N ASN A 77 22.20 -60.37 -70.71
CA ASN A 77 21.50 -61.43 -69.99
C ASN A 77 22.32 -62.71 -69.72
N ALA A 78 23.64 -62.58 -69.56
CA ALA A 78 24.58 -63.71 -69.52
C ALA A 78 24.47 -64.57 -68.22
N THR A 79 23.88 -64.01 -67.14
CA THR A 79 23.76 -64.75 -65.88
C THR A 79 22.27 -65.00 -65.51
N PRO A 80 21.80 -66.26 -65.59
CA PRO A 80 20.45 -66.58 -65.22
C PRO A 80 20.21 -66.44 -63.71
N ILE A 81 19.03 -65.98 -63.33
CA ILE A 81 18.57 -65.80 -61.96
C ILE A 81 17.67 -67.00 -61.59
N LEU A 82 17.98 -67.60 -60.42
CA LEU A 82 17.10 -68.69 -59.89
C LEU A 82 15.83 -68.03 -59.28
N PHE A 83 14.68 -68.40 -59.87
CA PHE A 83 13.37 -67.90 -59.45
C PHE A 83 12.51 -69.01 -58.90
N LYS A 84 11.73 -68.79 -57.84
CA LYS A 84 10.85 -69.77 -57.21
C LYS A 84 9.41 -69.32 -57.39
N THR A 85 8.52 -70.21 -57.82
CA THR A 85 7.09 -69.91 -57.93
C THR A 85 6.39 -70.05 -56.57
N PRO A 86 5.15 -69.54 -56.42
CA PRO A 86 4.38 -69.74 -55.15
C PRO A 86 4.18 -71.21 -54.82
N ALA A 87 4.11 -72.08 -55.81
CA ALA A 87 3.96 -73.54 -55.62
C ALA A 87 5.28 -74.24 -55.29
N GLY A 88 6.39 -73.54 -55.07
CA GLY A 88 7.68 -74.10 -54.68
C GLY A 88 8.55 -74.54 -55.85
N LYS A 89 8.10 -74.58 -57.11
CA LYS A 89 8.93 -74.94 -58.24
C LYS A 89 10.00 -73.89 -58.52
N GLN A 90 11.24 -74.33 -58.76
CA GLN A 90 12.38 -73.47 -59.08
C GLN A 90 12.72 -73.59 -60.55
N TYR A 91 13.07 -72.50 -61.21
CA TYR A 91 13.54 -72.45 -62.56
C TYR A 91 14.51 -71.31 -62.80
N TRP A 92 15.37 -71.45 -63.79
CA TRP A 92 16.31 -70.43 -64.18
C TRP A 92 15.67 -69.51 -65.25
N THR A 93 15.79 -68.18 -65.04
CA THR A 93 15.23 -67.22 -65.99
C THR A 93 16.23 -66.10 -66.23
N THR A 94 16.10 -65.44 -67.37
CA THR A 94 17.02 -64.25 -67.64
C THR A 94 16.48 -63.02 -66.96
N PRO A 95 17.38 -62.05 -66.54
CA PRO A 95 16.94 -60.81 -65.94
C PRO A 95 15.86 -60.09 -66.75
N LYS A 96 16.00 -60.01 -68.06
CA LYS A 96 15.07 -59.29 -68.94
C LYS A 96 13.69 -59.95 -68.94
N SER A 97 13.60 -61.32 -69.01
CA SER A 97 12.34 -62.00 -68.96
C SER A 97 11.66 -61.98 -67.60
N LEU A 98 12.43 -61.91 -66.55
CA LEU A 98 11.87 -61.76 -65.20
C LEU A 98 11.22 -60.34 -64.99
N VAL A 99 11.88 -59.27 -65.39
CA VAL A 99 11.33 -57.93 -65.28
C VAL A 99 10.11 -57.71 -66.13
N SER A 100 10.05 -58.35 -67.38
CA SER A 100 8.88 -58.24 -68.23
C SER A 100 7.76 -59.29 -67.93
N SER A 101 7.94 -60.07 -66.87
CA SER A 101 6.94 -61.06 -66.49
C SER A 101 5.68 -60.46 -65.83
N GLY A 102 4.51 -61.08 -66.00
CA GLY A 102 3.27 -60.63 -65.37
C GLY A 102 3.33 -60.66 -63.83
N VAL A 103 4.19 -61.52 -63.25
CA VAL A 103 4.42 -61.57 -61.77
C VAL A 103 5.16 -60.36 -61.33
N ALA A 104 6.20 -59.95 -62.09
CA ALA A 104 6.97 -58.74 -61.76
C ALA A 104 6.09 -57.47 -61.80
N HIS A 105 5.27 -57.33 -62.87
CA HIS A 105 4.37 -56.16 -62.96
C HIS A 105 3.35 -56.08 -61.80
N LYS A 106 2.75 -57.23 -61.43
CA LYS A 106 1.81 -57.32 -60.32
C LYS A 106 2.48 -56.99 -59.01
N THR A 107 3.69 -57.48 -58.76
CA THR A 107 4.43 -57.21 -57.52
C THR A 107 4.85 -55.74 -57.45
N LEU A 108 5.33 -55.18 -58.56
CA LEU A 108 5.69 -53.75 -58.62
C LEU A 108 4.49 -52.84 -58.34
N ALA A 109 3.32 -53.12 -58.95
CA ALA A 109 2.08 -52.40 -58.74
C ALA A 109 1.62 -52.48 -57.25
N ALA A 110 1.73 -53.72 -56.65
CA ALA A 110 1.41 -53.90 -55.24
C ALA A 110 2.37 -53.04 -54.31
N PHE A 111 3.67 -53.13 -54.58
CA PHE A 111 4.65 -52.31 -53.81
C PHE A 111 4.44 -50.85 -54.02
N GLU A 112 4.14 -50.39 -55.23
CA GLU A 112 3.79 -48.98 -55.49
C GLU A 112 2.63 -48.53 -54.59
N THR A 113 1.56 -49.34 -54.49
CA THR A 113 0.41 -49.09 -53.66
C THR A 113 0.79 -49.06 -52.16
N TYR A 114 1.61 -50.04 -51.73
CA TYR A 114 2.10 -50.06 -50.32
C TYR A 114 2.96 -48.83 -49.98
N LEU A 115 3.84 -48.40 -50.86
CA LEU A 115 4.69 -47.21 -50.67
C LEU A 115 3.83 -45.95 -50.63
N LEU A 116 2.82 -45.82 -51.49
CA LEU A 116 1.90 -44.67 -51.51
C LEU A 116 1.08 -44.59 -50.20
N HIS A 117 0.47 -45.69 -49.78
CA HIS A 117 -0.28 -45.72 -48.52
C HIS A 117 0.63 -45.53 -47.33
N GLY A 118 1.80 -46.13 -47.33
CA GLY A 118 2.81 -45.93 -46.31
C GLY A 118 3.28 -44.45 -46.22
N ALA A 119 3.50 -43.83 -47.38
CA ALA A 119 3.89 -42.41 -47.44
C ALA A 119 2.82 -41.49 -46.88
N LEU A 120 1.55 -41.75 -47.19
CA LEU A 120 0.43 -40.98 -46.64
C LEU A 120 0.29 -41.15 -45.12
N LEU A 121 0.25 -42.40 -44.64
CA LEU A 121 0.06 -42.67 -43.18
C LEU A 121 1.25 -42.21 -42.35
N ALA A 122 2.48 -42.53 -42.79
CA ALA A 122 3.70 -42.11 -42.13
C ALA A 122 3.87 -40.58 -42.20
N GLY A 123 3.43 -39.94 -43.30
CA GLY A 123 3.44 -38.49 -43.45
C GLY A 123 2.51 -37.80 -42.48
N LEU A 124 1.28 -38.29 -42.33
CA LEU A 124 0.33 -37.77 -41.36
C LEU A 124 0.89 -37.90 -39.90
N PHE A 125 1.49 -39.05 -39.62
CA PHE A 125 2.09 -39.30 -38.31
C PHE A 125 3.28 -38.36 -38.05
N ALA A 126 4.17 -38.21 -39.02
CA ALA A 126 5.33 -37.31 -38.93
C ALA A 126 4.88 -35.86 -38.77
N LEU A 127 3.86 -35.40 -39.49
CA LEU A 127 3.30 -34.06 -39.36
C LEU A 127 2.68 -33.83 -37.97
N ALA A 128 1.92 -34.80 -37.47
CA ALA A 128 1.35 -34.74 -36.12
C ALA A 128 2.43 -34.64 -35.05
N MET A 129 3.51 -35.39 -35.20
CA MET A 129 4.65 -35.37 -34.28
C MET A 129 5.42 -34.06 -34.35
N LEU A 130 5.63 -33.49 -35.56
CA LEU A 130 6.24 -32.16 -35.74
C LEU A 130 5.38 -31.06 -35.10
N PHE A 131 4.06 -31.13 -35.29
CA PHE A 131 3.11 -30.20 -34.65
C PHE A 131 3.17 -30.31 -33.11
N TRP A 132 3.19 -31.54 -32.57
CA TRP A 132 3.34 -31.78 -31.13
C TRP A 132 4.66 -31.23 -30.59
N ALA A 133 5.78 -31.44 -31.29
CA ALA A 133 7.08 -30.94 -30.93
C ALA A 133 7.09 -29.41 -30.93
N TRP A 134 6.52 -28.77 -31.94
CA TRP A 134 6.38 -27.32 -32.03
C TRP A 134 5.57 -26.77 -30.85
N PHE A 135 4.42 -27.39 -30.53
CA PHE A 135 3.56 -27.03 -29.42
C PHE A 135 4.30 -27.19 -28.07
N TYR A 136 4.98 -28.30 -27.88
CA TYR A 136 5.76 -28.61 -26.68
C TYR A 136 6.88 -27.61 -26.47
N PHE A 137 7.68 -27.32 -27.50
CA PHE A 137 8.80 -26.37 -27.41
C PHE A 137 8.32 -24.94 -27.13
N THR A 138 7.25 -24.51 -27.78
CA THR A 138 6.70 -23.17 -27.55
C THR A 138 6.13 -23.04 -26.12
N ARG A 139 5.47 -24.08 -25.63
CA ARG A 139 4.92 -24.08 -24.24
C ARG A 139 6.06 -24.07 -23.20
N THR A 140 7.06 -24.90 -23.38
CA THR A 140 8.20 -24.99 -22.46
C THR A 140 9.04 -23.70 -22.49
N GLY A 141 9.29 -23.16 -23.68
CA GLY A 141 10.02 -21.90 -23.85
C GLY A 141 9.37 -20.72 -23.14
N ARG A 142 8.05 -20.59 -23.23
CA ARG A 142 7.31 -19.56 -22.50
C ARG A 142 7.48 -19.70 -21.00
N GLY A 143 7.52 -20.89 -20.46
CA GLY A 143 7.73 -21.16 -19.04
C GLY A 143 9.14 -20.83 -18.57
N LEU A 144 10.13 -21.02 -19.41
CA LEU A 144 11.54 -20.77 -19.06
C LEU A 144 11.87 -19.27 -19.00
N GLY A 145 11.28 -18.46 -19.89
CA GLY A 145 11.49 -17.02 -19.97
C GLY A 145 10.58 -16.16 -19.11
N SER A 146 9.62 -16.76 -18.37
CA SER A 146 8.66 -15.99 -17.56
C SER A 146 9.12 -15.87 -16.11
N ASN A 147 8.93 -14.66 -15.55
CA ASN A 147 9.12 -14.43 -14.12
C ASN A 147 8.11 -15.27 -13.33
N GLN A 148 8.58 -15.98 -12.31
CA GLN A 148 7.73 -16.83 -11.48
C GLN A 148 7.54 -16.19 -10.10
N PHE A 149 6.28 -15.87 -9.75
CA PHE A 149 5.90 -15.40 -8.42
C PHE A 149 6.15 -16.53 -7.40
N LEU A 150 6.91 -16.24 -6.35
CA LEU A 150 7.13 -17.17 -5.25
C LEU A 150 6.19 -16.88 -4.08
N ARG A 151 6.30 -15.69 -3.50
CA ARG A 151 5.50 -15.29 -2.33
C ARG A 151 5.47 -13.77 -2.18
N GLY A 152 4.66 -13.29 -1.23
CA GLY A 152 4.55 -11.88 -0.88
C GLY A 152 3.29 -11.23 -1.45
N ALA A 153 3.32 -9.92 -1.55
CA ALA A 153 2.22 -9.13 -2.09
C ALA A 153 2.05 -9.36 -3.59
N ARG A 154 0.83 -9.23 -4.07
CA ARG A 154 0.55 -9.41 -5.50
C ARG A 154 -0.54 -8.45 -5.97
N PHE A 155 -0.52 -8.08 -7.23
CA PHE A 155 -1.60 -7.34 -7.86
C PHE A 155 -2.76 -8.26 -8.21
N GLY A 156 -3.96 -7.70 -8.09
CA GLY A 156 -5.18 -8.35 -8.57
C GLY A 156 -6.10 -7.35 -9.26
N THR A 157 -7.06 -7.87 -9.98
CA THR A 157 -8.09 -7.04 -10.60
C THR A 157 -9.25 -6.82 -9.64
N VAL A 158 -10.00 -5.72 -9.84
CA VAL A 158 -11.25 -5.43 -9.11
C VAL A 158 -12.19 -6.65 -9.16
N LYS A 159 -12.29 -7.30 -10.34
CA LYS A 159 -13.14 -8.49 -10.54
C LYS A 159 -12.70 -9.67 -9.65
N GLN A 160 -11.39 -9.90 -9.53
CA GLN A 160 -10.85 -10.97 -8.69
C GLN A 160 -11.19 -10.74 -7.20
N VAL A 161 -10.99 -9.51 -6.72
CA VAL A 161 -11.28 -9.18 -5.32
C VAL A 161 -12.79 -9.23 -5.04
N ARG A 162 -13.63 -8.70 -5.96
CA ARG A 162 -15.10 -8.83 -5.85
C ARG A 162 -15.51 -10.30 -5.76
N ARG A 163 -14.87 -11.18 -6.55
CA ARG A 163 -15.17 -12.62 -6.54
C ARG A 163 -14.71 -13.27 -5.23
N ALA A 164 -13.57 -12.86 -4.69
CA ALA A 164 -13.08 -13.36 -3.40
C ALA A 164 -13.99 -12.95 -2.24
N LEU A 165 -14.59 -11.75 -2.33
CA LEU A 165 -15.43 -11.17 -1.28
C LEU A 165 -16.94 -11.43 -1.48
N TRP A 166 -17.36 -12.12 -2.55
CA TRP A 166 -18.79 -12.22 -2.92
C TRP A 166 -19.68 -12.89 -1.87
N ARG A 167 -19.09 -13.76 -1.05
CA ARG A 167 -19.81 -14.47 0.04
C ARG A 167 -19.90 -13.65 1.33
N GLN A 168 -19.15 -12.55 1.43
CA GLN A 168 -19.15 -11.73 2.64
C GLN A 168 -20.30 -10.74 2.62
N ALA A 169 -20.85 -10.45 3.80
CA ALA A 169 -21.91 -9.43 3.94
C ALA A 169 -21.36 -8.07 3.46
N LYS A 170 -22.13 -7.43 2.60
CA LYS A 170 -21.77 -6.12 2.05
C LYS A 170 -21.86 -5.06 3.15
N GLY A 171 -20.81 -4.30 3.31
CA GLY A 171 -20.77 -3.17 4.23
C GLY A 171 -21.43 -1.92 3.68
N SER A 172 -21.11 -0.81 4.29
CA SER A 172 -21.82 0.46 4.06
C SER A 172 -21.44 1.14 2.75
N PHE A 173 -20.26 0.91 2.22
CA PHE A 173 -19.73 1.68 1.08
C PHE A 173 -18.81 0.84 0.19
N GLN A 174 -18.44 1.47 -0.94
CA GLN A 174 -17.49 0.90 -1.91
C GLN A 174 -16.29 1.83 -2.05
N ILE A 175 -15.13 1.24 -2.34
CA ILE A 175 -13.90 1.97 -2.66
C ILE A 175 -13.36 1.40 -3.99
N GLY A 176 -13.17 2.27 -4.99
CA GLY A 176 -12.66 1.85 -6.30
C GLY A 176 -13.48 0.72 -6.93
N GLY A 177 -14.79 0.74 -6.73
CA GLY A 177 -15.69 -0.30 -7.24
C GLY A 177 -15.69 -1.59 -6.46
N VAL A 178 -14.92 -1.72 -5.37
CA VAL A 178 -14.94 -2.90 -4.49
C VAL A 178 -15.80 -2.59 -3.28
N ASN A 179 -16.80 -3.42 -3.01
CA ASN A 179 -17.61 -3.31 -1.80
C ASN A 179 -16.77 -3.73 -0.59
N VAL A 180 -16.60 -2.84 0.38
CA VAL A 180 -15.90 -3.15 1.63
C VAL A 180 -16.83 -4.05 2.46
N PRO A 181 -16.38 -5.24 2.88
CA PRO A 181 -17.25 -6.08 3.73
C PRO A 181 -17.55 -5.43 5.08
N ASP A 182 -18.77 -5.65 5.59
CA ASP A 182 -19.20 -5.15 6.90
C ASP A 182 -18.23 -5.53 8.03
N ALA A 183 -17.67 -6.74 7.95
CA ALA A 183 -16.69 -7.23 8.94
C ALA A 183 -15.33 -6.51 8.90
N PHE A 184 -15.00 -5.81 7.80
CA PHE A 184 -13.72 -5.10 7.65
C PHE A 184 -13.81 -3.65 8.13
N GLU A 185 -15.02 -3.07 8.23
CA GLU A 185 -15.21 -1.67 8.60
C GLU A 185 -14.64 -1.35 10.00
N PRO A 186 -14.84 -2.21 11.03
CA PRO A 186 -14.24 -1.95 12.35
C PRO A 186 -12.75 -2.29 12.46
N GLU A 187 -12.10 -2.66 11.36
CA GLU A 187 -10.65 -2.87 11.29
C GLU A 187 -9.92 -1.62 10.74
N HIS A 188 -10.65 -0.53 10.70
CA HIS A 188 -10.23 0.83 10.36
C HIS A 188 -9.68 0.98 8.94
N ILE A 189 -9.87 2.16 8.40
CA ILE A 189 -9.50 2.52 7.02
C ILE A 189 -8.60 3.74 7.07
N LEU A 190 -7.49 3.65 6.38
CA LEU A 190 -6.53 4.74 6.25
C LEU A 190 -6.51 5.22 4.80
N ILE A 191 -6.63 6.52 4.61
CA ILE A 191 -6.64 7.16 3.28
C ILE A 191 -5.47 8.12 3.20
N CYS A 192 -4.50 7.80 2.37
CA CYS A 192 -3.33 8.64 2.15
C CYS A 192 -3.42 9.29 0.77
N GLY A 193 -3.19 10.60 0.70
CA GLY A 193 -3.15 11.28 -0.59
C GLY A 193 -2.93 12.77 -0.49
N ALA A 194 -2.11 13.30 -1.39
CA ALA A 194 -1.81 14.72 -1.51
C ALA A 194 -3.06 15.54 -1.87
N PRO A 195 -3.03 16.86 -1.67
CA PRO A 195 -4.17 17.70 -2.05
C PRO A 195 -4.54 17.52 -3.53
N GLY A 196 -5.85 17.48 -3.80
CA GLY A 196 -6.38 17.38 -5.16
C GLY A 196 -6.35 15.98 -5.78
N THR A 197 -5.88 14.96 -5.07
CA THR A 197 -5.79 13.60 -5.61
C THR A 197 -7.10 12.82 -5.57
N GLY A 198 -8.10 13.31 -4.80
CA GLY A 198 -9.42 12.67 -4.69
C GLY A 198 -9.75 12.10 -3.31
N LYS A 199 -8.93 12.36 -2.26
CA LYS A 199 -9.17 11.88 -0.90
C LYS A 199 -10.59 12.23 -0.42
N THR A 200 -10.96 13.51 -0.45
CA THR A 200 -12.28 13.99 -0.02
C THR A 200 -13.41 13.37 -0.85
N ASN A 201 -13.20 13.15 -2.16
CA ASN A 201 -14.19 12.49 -3.03
C ASN A 201 -14.47 11.04 -2.56
N ILE A 202 -13.44 10.31 -2.18
CA ILE A 202 -13.59 8.94 -1.67
C ILE A 202 -14.36 8.97 -0.34
N ILE A 203 -14.01 9.90 0.58
CA ILE A 203 -14.70 10.05 1.86
C ILE A 203 -16.18 10.42 1.64
N VAL A 204 -16.49 11.34 0.71
CA VAL A 204 -17.87 11.69 0.35
C VAL A 204 -18.66 10.46 -0.09
N LYS A 205 -18.08 9.59 -0.92
CA LYS A 205 -18.74 8.33 -1.35
C LYS A 205 -18.96 7.37 -0.17
N MET A 206 -18.00 7.30 0.75
CA MET A 206 -18.14 6.47 1.94
C MET A 206 -19.25 7.01 2.83
N LEU A 207 -19.28 8.32 3.08
CA LEU A 207 -20.31 8.98 3.88
C LEU A 207 -21.70 8.81 3.26
N ASP A 208 -21.82 8.94 1.93
CA ASP A 208 -23.10 8.69 1.23
C ASP A 208 -23.60 7.27 1.48
N GLY A 209 -22.69 6.28 1.43
CA GLY A 209 -23.03 4.89 1.74
C GLY A 209 -23.44 4.68 3.21
N ILE A 210 -22.72 5.31 4.14
CA ILE A 210 -22.99 5.26 5.58
C ILE A 210 -24.39 5.86 5.87
N ARG A 211 -24.70 7.03 5.27
CA ARG A 211 -25.99 7.71 5.43
C ARG A 211 -27.14 6.86 4.87
N LYS A 212 -26.97 6.26 3.68
CA LYS A 212 -27.96 5.36 3.06
C LYS A 212 -28.26 4.12 3.91
N ARG A 213 -27.30 3.66 4.69
CA ARG A 213 -27.45 2.53 5.61
C ARG A 213 -27.99 2.94 6.98
N LYS A 214 -28.33 4.21 7.17
CA LYS A 214 -28.79 4.79 8.44
C LYS A 214 -27.82 4.48 9.59
N ARG A 215 -26.53 4.53 9.31
CA ARG A 215 -25.46 4.33 10.30
C ARG A 215 -25.02 5.69 10.83
N ARG A 216 -24.64 5.74 12.09
CA ARG A 216 -24.21 6.96 12.79
C ARG A 216 -22.75 7.26 12.49
N ALA A 217 -22.41 8.56 12.46
CA ALA A 217 -21.04 9.00 12.21
C ALA A 217 -20.69 10.26 13.01
N ILE A 218 -19.45 10.31 13.49
CA ILE A 218 -18.78 11.51 13.97
C ILE A 218 -17.87 11.96 12.81
N VAL A 219 -18.04 13.19 12.34
CA VAL A 219 -17.37 13.67 11.15
C VAL A 219 -16.59 14.94 11.47
N TYR A 220 -15.28 14.87 11.42
CA TYR A 220 -14.41 16.05 11.51
C TYR A 220 -14.21 16.64 10.11
N ASP A 221 -14.62 17.89 9.94
CA ASP A 221 -14.68 18.57 8.66
C ASP A 221 -13.92 19.90 8.71
N THR A 222 -12.81 19.99 7.98
CA THR A 222 -11.94 21.18 7.97
C THR A 222 -12.32 22.22 6.92
N ALA A 223 -13.36 21.98 6.12
CA ALA A 223 -13.72 22.86 5.02
C ALA A 223 -15.24 23.06 4.87
N GLY A 224 -16.04 22.40 5.70
CA GLY A 224 -17.49 22.41 5.58
C GLY A 224 -18.04 21.55 4.45
N THR A 225 -17.19 20.82 3.75
CA THR A 225 -17.59 20.00 2.58
C THR A 225 -18.59 18.91 2.95
N PHE A 226 -18.40 18.27 4.11
CA PHE A 226 -19.27 17.19 4.55
C PHE A 226 -20.57 17.74 5.16
N VAL A 227 -20.51 18.88 5.85
CA VAL A 227 -21.68 19.60 6.32
C VAL A 227 -22.57 19.98 5.12
N GLU A 228 -21.98 20.60 4.12
CA GLU A 228 -22.71 21.01 2.89
C GLU A 228 -23.51 19.85 2.28
N LYS A 229 -22.98 18.64 2.31
CA LYS A 229 -23.54 17.49 1.59
C LYS A 229 -24.40 16.58 2.47
N PHE A 230 -24.26 16.60 3.79
CA PHE A 230 -24.88 15.56 4.64
C PHE A 230 -25.58 16.06 5.89
N TYR A 231 -25.39 17.34 6.29
CA TYR A 231 -25.99 17.86 7.51
C TYR A 231 -27.52 18.04 7.38
N ARG A 232 -28.26 17.50 8.35
CA ARG A 232 -29.72 17.59 8.42
C ARG A 232 -30.10 18.46 9.62
N PRO A 233 -30.56 19.71 9.40
CA PRO A 233 -30.93 20.59 10.52
C PRO A 233 -31.99 19.96 11.41
N GLY A 234 -31.83 20.11 12.73
CA GLY A 234 -32.78 19.60 13.72
C GLY A 234 -32.70 18.09 14.00
N ILE A 235 -31.79 17.36 13.26
CA ILE A 235 -31.56 15.93 13.46
C ILE A 235 -30.11 15.68 13.85
N ASP A 236 -29.18 16.21 13.05
CA ASP A 236 -27.75 16.06 13.25
C ASP A 236 -27.21 17.16 14.17
N ALA A 237 -26.24 16.84 15.02
CA ALA A 237 -25.58 17.80 15.91
C ALA A 237 -24.39 18.44 15.20
N LEU A 238 -24.10 19.70 15.52
CA LEU A 238 -22.96 20.44 14.98
C LEU A 238 -22.23 21.18 16.07
N LEU A 239 -20.92 20.99 16.14
CA LEU A 239 -20.03 21.66 17.09
C LEU A 239 -19.02 22.52 16.34
N ASN A 240 -19.21 23.81 16.42
CA ASN A 240 -18.28 24.89 16.05
C ASN A 240 -18.81 26.18 16.67
N PRO A 241 -18.17 26.77 17.68
CA PRO A 241 -18.77 27.92 18.37
C PRO A 241 -18.93 29.17 17.50
N LEU A 242 -18.36 29.16 16.30
CA LEU A 242 -18.45 30.26 15.34
C LEU A 242 -19.49 30.01 14.24
N ASP A 243 -20.19 28.85 14.28
CA ASP A 243 -21.29 28.55 13.35
C ASP A 243 -22.64 28.82 14.04
N ALA A 244 -23.54 29.53 13.37
CA ALA A 244 -24.84 29.92 13.92
C ALA A 244 -25.74 28.74 14.27
N ARG A 245 -25.50 27.58 13.65
CA ARG A 245 -26.28 26.34 13.86
C ARG A 245 -25.73 25.46 14.98
N ALA A 246 -24.57 25.84 15.55
CA ALA A 246 -23.86 24.98 16.48
C ALA A 246 -24.63 24.80 17.79
N ASP A 247 -24.58 23.58 18.27
CA ASP A 247 -25.04 23.26 19.62
C ASP A 247 -24.06 23.83 20.66
N SER A 248 -24.58 24.35 21.75
CA SER A 248 -23.73 24.82 22.84
C SER A 248 -23.12 23.66 23.61
N TRP A 249 -21.90 23.83 24.10
CA TRP A 249 -21.18 22.79 24.84
C TRP A 249 -20.45 23.42 26.02
N SER A 250 -20.41 22.68 27.12
CA SER A 250 -19.70 23.05 28.34
C SER A 250 -18.83 21.87 28.80
N PRO A 251 -17.64 22.11 29.38
CA PRO A 251 -16.79 21.00 29.84
C PRO A 251 -17.48 20.06 30.81
N TRP A 252 -18.40 20.57 31.63
CA TRP A 252 -19.04 19.81 32.69
C TRP A 252 -20.13 18.85 32.20
N VAL A 253 -20.76 19.08 31.05
CA VAL A 253 -21.82 18.20 30.52
C VAL A 253 -21.29 16.79 30.15
N ASP A 254 -19.99 16.70 29.85
CA ASP A 254 -19.33 15.45 29.46
C ASP A 254 -18.49 14.83 30.58
N VAL A 255 -18.76 15.19 31.86
CA VAL A 255 -18.04 14.66 33.03
C VAL A 255 -18.97 13.90 33.97
N PRO A 256 -19.55 12.72 33.54
CA PRO A 256 -20.35 11.91 34.45
C PRO A 256 -19.52 11.25 35.57
N ARG A 257 -18.21 11.19 35.46
CA ARG A 257 -17.30 10.60 36.45
C ARG A 257 -16.07 11.48 36.66
N ASP A 258 -15.51 11.43 37.83
CA ASP A 258 -14.39 12.32 38.23
C ASP A 258 -13.17 12.22 37.31
N TYR A 259 -12.81 11.02 36.84
CA TYR A 259 -11.65 10.83 35.96
C TYR A 259 -11.81 11.48 34.57
N HIS A 260 -13.00 11.86 34.17
CA HIS A 260 -13.21 12.57 32.90
C HIS A 260 -12.62 13.99 32.91
N TYR A 261 -12.42 14.59 34.08
CA TYR A 261 -11.69 15.85 34.18
C TYR A 261 -10.24 15.69 33.69
N ASP A 262 -9.61 14.55 34.04
CA ASP A 262 -8.24 14.26 33.60
C ASP A 262 -8.20 14.10 32.08
N GLN A 263 -9.18 13.40 31.48
CA GLN A 263 -9.28 13.26 30.03
C GLN A 263 -9.39 14.63 29.33
N ILE A 264 -10.29 15.50 29.82
CA ILE A 264 -10.44 16.86 29.25
C ILE A 264 -9.10 17.61 29.32
N ALA A 265 -8.40 17.54 30.45
CA ALA A 265 -7.14 18.22 30.62
C ALA A 265 -6.05 17.67 29.69
N GLU A 266 -5.97 16.34 29.50
CA GLU A 266 -5.01 15.70 28.60
C GLU A 266 -5.27 16.09 27.13
N SER A 267 -6.52 16.14 26.73
CA SER A 267 -6.91 16.49 25.37
C SER A 267 -6.73 17.99 25.09
N THR A 268 -6.93 18.84 26.11
CA THR A 268 -6.74 20.31 26.01
C THR A 268 -5.27 20.68 25.89
N ILE A 269 -4.43 20.08 26.75
CA ILE A 269 -3.03 20.43 26.92
C ILE A 269 -2.16 19.29 26.44
N PRO A 270 -1.65 19.34 25.18
CA PRO A 270 -0.84 18.25 24.65
C PRO A 270 0.56 18.22 25.28
N ASP A 271 1.17 17.05 25.26
CA ASP A 271 2.60 16.94 25.58
C ASP A 271 3.41 17.69 24.52
N LYS A 272 4.34 18.49 24.96
CA LYS A 272 5.26 19.23 24.10
C LYS A 272 6.67 18.63 24.19
N THR A 273 7.42 18.81 23.12
CA THR A 273 8.85 18.49 23.14
C THR A 273 9.56 19.37 24.18
N GLY A 274 10.27 18.72 25.09
CA GLY A 274 10.96 19.45 26.18
C GLY A 274 10.59 18.90 27.55
N ASP A 275 10.58 19.78 28.56
CA ASP A 275 10.28 19.38 29.92
C ASP A 275 8.77 19.08 30.09
N PRO A 276 8.39 17.87 30.41
CA PRO A 276 6.98 17.51 30.62
C PRO A 276 6.35 18.13 31.86
N PHE A 277 7.14 18.72 32.73
CA PHE A 277 6.66 19.36 33.98
C PHE A 277 5.55 20.39 33.70
N TRP A 278 5.76 21.28 32.72
CA TRP A 278 4.83 22.37 32.41
C TRP A 278 3.45 21.87 32.00
N ALA A 279 3.40 20.89 31.10
CA ALA A 279 2.14 20.32 30.65
C ALA A 279 1.43 19.58 31.81
N LYS A 280 2.15 18.78 32.59
CA LYS A 280 1.59 18.06 33.75
C LYS A 280 1.05 19.00 34.81
N ALA A 281 1.78 20.04 35.13
CA ALA A 281 1.35 21.04 36.13
C ALA A 281 0.11 21.81 35.66
N ALA A 282 0.10 22.20 34.37
CA ALA A 282 -1.07 22.87 33.78
C ALA A 282 -2.30 21.97 33.77
N ARG A 283 -2.14 20.68 33.42
CA ARG A 283 -3.24 19.70 33.48
C ARG A 283 -3.78 19.54 34.89
N GLY A 284 -2.90 19.32 35.86
CA GLY A 284 -3.30 19.19 37.27
C GLY A 284 -4.04 20.42 37.78
N THR A 285 -3.59 21.60 37.36
CA THR A 285 -4.26 22.86 37.71
C THR A 285 -5.65 22.96 37.09
N LEU A 286 -5.77 22.63 35.79
CA LEU A 286 -7.07 22.64 35.08
C LEU A 286 -8.05 21.65 35.71
N VAL A 287 -7.63 20.43 36.02
CA VAL A 287 -8.44 19.39 36.67
C VAL A 287 -8.95 19.87 38.02
N ALA A 288 -8.06 20.41 38.84
CA ALA A 288 -8.40 20.91 40.19
C ALA A 288 -9.43 22.05 40.15
N VAL A 289 -9.25 22.97 39.19
CA VAL A 289 -10.19 24.11 39.05
C VAL A 289 -11.56 23.61 38.52
N LEU A 290 -11.59 22.78 37.49
CA LEU A 290 -12.84 22.22 36.95
C LEU A 290 -13.63 21.46 38.03
N ARG A 291 -12.93 20.58 38.76
CA ARG A 291 -13.50 19.79 39.87
C ARG A 291 -14.03 20.66 41.01
N LYS A 292 -13.29 21.69 41.40
CA LYS A 292 -13.69 22.57 42.50
C LYS A 292 -14.87 23.49 42.14
N LEU A 293 -14.87 23.99 40.87
CA LEU A 293 -15.99 24.79 40.35
C LEU A 293 -17.27 23.95 40.28
N ALA A 294 -17.17 22.69 39.84
CA ALA A 294 -18.29 21.75 39.81
C ALA A 294 -18.88 21.55 41.24
N LYS A 295 -18.04 21.33 42.23
CA LYS A 295 -18.45 21.16 43.64
C LYS A 295 -19.12 22.44 44.21
N GLN A 296 -18.80 23.60 43.64
CA GLN A 296 -19.39 24.89 44.06
C GLN A 296 -20.62 25.27 43.22
N GLU A 297 -21.06 24.38 42.31
CA GLU A 297 -22.14 24.63 41.34
C GLU A 297 -21.91 25.89 40.48
N ARG A 298 -20.65 26.18 40.18
CA ARG A 298 -20.21 27.36 39.40
C ARG A 298 -19.68 26.93 38.05
N THR A 299 -20.52 26.28 37.26
CA THR A 299 -20.16 25.60 36.04
C THR A 299 -20.32 26.50 34.77
N LEU A 300 -19.90 27.74 34.88
CA LEU A 300 -19.86 28.68 33.74
C LEU A 300 -18.44 28.81 33.19
N VAL A 301 -18.31 28.86 31.86
CA VAL A 301 -17.01 28.98 31.18
C VAL A 301 -16.33 30.28 31.53
N SER A 302 -17.10 31.38 31.69
CA SER A 302 -16.55 32.69 32.12
C SER A 302 -15.82 32.57 33.47
N ILE A 303 -16.45 31.87 34.43
CA ILE A 303 -15.87 31.70 35.77
C ILE A 303 -14.59 30.84 35.71
N LEU A 304 -14.60 29.78 34.87
CA LEU A 304 -13.40 28.97 34.64
C LEU A 304 -12.23 29.83 34.12
N LEU A 305 -12.50 30.61 33.06
CA LEU A 305 -11.49 31.43 32.41
C LEU A 305 -11.00 32.57 33.38
N ASP A 306 -11.90 33.18 34.10
CA ASP A 306 -11.51 34.19 35.10
C ASP A 306 -10.63 33.57 36.20
N THR A 307 -11.00 32.38 36.68
CA THR A 307 -10.22 31.68 37.74
C THR A 307 -8.83 31.30 37.24
N LEU A 308 -8.73 30.72 36.03
CA LEU A 308 -7.45 30.23 35.48
C LEU A 308 -6.54 31.34 34.95
N LEU A 309 -7.11 32.36 34.28
CA LEU A 309 -6.32 33.29 33.47
C LEU A 309 -6.17 34.66 34.07
N ARG A 310 -7.15 35.11 34.88
CA ARG A 310 -7.16 36.50 35.39
C ARG A 310 -6.98 36.63 36.88
N SER A 311 -7.24 35.56 37.63
CA SER A 311 -7.01 35.58 39.07
C SER A 311 -5.54 35.98 39.36
N LYS A 312 -5.34 36.85 40.32
CA LYS A 312 -3.99 37.08 40.83
C LYS A 312 -3.44 35.76 41.34
N LEU A 313 -2.17 35.55 41.23
CA LEU A 313 -1.51 34.31 41.63
C LEU A 313 -1.88 33.91 43.09
N LYS A 314 -1.98 34.89 43.98
CA LYS A 314 -2.38 34.68 45.37
C LYS A 314 -3.79 34.10 45.48
N ASP A 315 -4.73 34.58 44.67
CA ASP A 315 -6.13 34.13 44.67
C ASP A 315 -6.25 32.73 44.04
N LEU A 316 -5.50 32.48 42.96
CA LEU A 316 -5.43 31.18 42.34
C LEU A 316 -4.80 30.14 43.29
N ALA A 317 -3.73 30.49 44.00
CA ALA A 317 -3.10 29.63 45.01
C ALA A 317 -4.08 29.31 46.16
N ALA A 318 -4.80 30.33 46.65
CA ALA A 318 -5.82 30.15 47.68
C ALA A 318 -6.98 29.27 47.14
N PHE A 319 -7.37 29.42 45.89
CA PHE A 319 -8.37 28.55 45.23
C PHE A 319 -7.84 27.11 45.07
N ALA A 320 -6.58 26.95 44.72
CA ALA A 320 -5.95 25.63 44.55
C ALA A 320 -5.70 24.92 45.90
N ALA A 321 -5.70 25.66 47.02
CA ALA A 321 -5.45 25.08 48.34
C ALA A 321 -6.41 23.93 48.65
N GLY A 322 -5.86 22.82 49.15
CA GLY A 322 -6.60 21.60 49.44
C GLY A 322 -6.86 20.71 48.22
N THR A 323 -6.23 21.03 47.08
CA THR A 323 -6.26 20.19 45.88
C THR A 323 -4.85 19.79 45.46
N ASP A 324 -4.71 18.87 44.53
CA ASP A 324 -3.43 18.41 43.98
C ASP A 324 -2.66 19.58 43.31
N ALA A 325 -3.39 20.55 42.78
CA ALA A 325 -2.82 21.74 42.15
C ALA A 325 -2.01 22.62 43.13
N ALA A 326 -2.25 22.50 44.44
CA ALA A 326 -1.49 23.24 45.46
C ALA A 326 0.04 22.92 45.39
N ALA A 327 0.37 21.73 44.89
CA ALA A 327 1.78 21.32 44.68
C ALA A 327 2.46 22.13 43.55
N PHE A 328 1.69 22.68 42.65
CA PHE A 328 2.21 23.39 41.47
C PHE A 328 1.99 24.90 41.52
N ILE A 329 0.88 25.31 42.13
CA ILE A 329 0.49 26.73 42.23
C ILE A 329 0.71 27.20 43.67
N SER A 330 1.79 27.99 43.91
CA SER A 330 2.11 28.52 45.22
C SER A 330 2.60 29.95 45.09
N THR A 331 2.43 30.72 46.16
CA THR A 331 2.95 32.07 46.22
C THR A 331 4.47 32.12 46.44
N GLU A 332 5.05 31.02 46.94
CA GLU A 332 6.50 30.89 47.14
C GLU A 332 7.23 30.64 45.82
N GLY A 333 6.57 29.93 44.87
CA GLY A 333 7.09 29.64 43.53
C GLY A 333 6.47 30.52 42.44
N GLU A 334 6.51 31.83 42.61
CA GLU A 334 5.82 32.81 41.76
C GLU A 334 6.16 32.65 40.27
N ARG A 335 7.44 32.46 39.92
CA ARG A 335 7.86 32.28 38.53
C ARG A 335 7.30 30.98 37.90
N THR A 336 7.34 29.90 38.66
CA THR A 336 6.79 28.61 38.23
C THR A 336 5.28 28.72 38.03
N SER A 337 4.57 29.27 38.98
CA SER A 337 3.11 29.44 38.93
C SER A 337 2.69 30.35 37.76
N ALA A 338 3.43 31.43 37.51
CA ALA A 338 3.20 32.33 36.36
C ALA A 338 3.45 31.61 35.03
N GLY A 339 4.46 30.73 34.97
CA GLY A 339 4.71 29.88 33.79
C GLY A 339 3.59 28.92 33.52
N ILE A 340 3.04 28.27 34.55
CA ILE A 340 1.89 27.37 34.44
C ILE A 340 0.66 28.14 33.96
N GLN A 341 0.41 29.34 34.51
CA GLN A 341 -0.69 30.19 34.08
C GLN A 341 -0.55 30.63 32.62
N ALA A 342 0.67 30.93 32.16
CA ALA A 342 0.95 31.25 30.76
C ALA A 342 0.68 30.03 29.83
N GLU A 343 1.06 28.83 30.26
CA GLU A 343 0.76 27.58 29.53
C GLU A 343 -0.75 27.37 29.40
N LEU A 344 -1.50 27.53 30.48
CA LEU A 344 -2.96 27.46 30.47
C LEU A 344 -3.56 28.51 29.53
N ALA A 345 -3.05 29.77 29.57
CA ALA A 345 -3.56 30.83 28.72
C ALA A 345 -3.39 30.50 27.21
N SER A 346 -2.31 29.80 26.86
CA SER A 346 -2.03 29.44 25.45
C SER A 346 -3.10 28.51 24.85
N VAL A 347 -3.74 27.66 25.65
CA VAL A 347 -4.70 26.67 25.18
C VAL A 347 -6.15 27.01 25.55
N MET A 348 -6.38 27.58 26.74
CA MET A 348 -7.72 27.89 27.23
C MET A 348 -8.39 29.04 26.47
N ARG A 349 -7.64 29.78 25.65
CA ARG A 349 -8.20 30.83 24.79
C ARG A 349 -9.29 30.30 23.89
N SER A 350 -9.17 29.06 23.42
CA SER A 350 -10.19 28.42 22.57
C SER A 350 -11.56 28.32 23.25
N PHE A 351 -11.57 28.20 24.59
CA PHE A 351 -12.80 28.12 25.39
C PHE A 351 -13.57 29.44 25.45
N SER A 352 -12.90 30.58 25.18
CA SER A 352 -13.58 31.88 25.22
C SER A 352 -14.62 32.07 24.10
N TYR A 353 -14.58 31.20 23.10
CA TYR A 353 -15.58 31.22 22.02
C TYR A 353 -16.85 30.43 22.35
N LEU A 354 -16.85 29.62 23.42
CA LEU A 354 -17.99 28.83 23.87
C LEU A 354 -19.10 29.74 24.43
N ASP A 355 -20.31 29.25 24.42
CA ASP A 355 -21.43 29.89 25.14
C ASP A 355 -21.23 29.80 26.62
N ASP A 356 -21.58 30.86 27.35
CA ASP A 356 -21.46 30.89 28.78
C ASP A 356 -22.66 30.25 29.49
N THR A 357 -22.75 28.92 29.31
CA THR A 357 -23.86 28.10 29.86
C THR A 357 -23.35 26.92 30.69
N ALA A 358 -24.12 26.52 31.67
CA ALA A 358 -23.84 25.33 32.45
C ALA A 358 -24.36 24.07 31.72
N ASP A 359 -25.40 24.25 30.94
CA ASP A 359 -26.06 23.20 30.17
C ASP A 359 -25.57 23.21 28.72
N GLY A 360 -25.83 22.13 28.00
CA GLY A 360 -25.44 22.05 26.60
C GLY A 360 -25.56 20.64 26.06
N PHE A 361 -25.11 20.48 24.83
CA PHE A 361 -25.05 19.19 24.13
C PHE A 361 -23.98 18.30 24.78
N SER A 362 -24.33 17.10 25.17
CA SER A 362 -23.39 16.10 25.69
C SER A 362 -23.00 15.15 24.56
N ILE A 363 -21.71 15.13 24.24
CA ILE A 363 -21.12 14.21 23.25
C ILE A 363 -21.29 12.76 23.72
N ARG A 364 -21.07 12.51 25.04
CA ARG A 364 -21.21 11.17 25.62
C ARG A 364 -22.65 10.64 25.55
N ASP A 365 -23.62 11.48 25.88
CA ASP A 365 -25.02 11.11 25.80
C ASP A 365 -25.43 10.88 24.35
N TRP A 366 -24.99 11.72 23.44
CA TRP A 366 -25.19 11.50 22.01
C TRP A 366 -24.59 10.17 21.55
N VAL A 367 -23.36 9.84 21.92
CA VAL A 367 -22.72 8.55 21.57
C VAL A 367 -23.55 7.38 22.14
N ALA A 368 -23.97 7.48 23.39
CA ALA A 368 -24.76 6.44 24.10
C ALA A 368 -26.16 6.24 23.53
N ASN A 369 -26.72 7.26 22.86
CA ASN A 369 -28.08 7.18 22.29
C ASN A 369 -28.02 6.40 20.96
N GLU A 370 -28.52 5.17 20.95
CA GLU A 370 -28.55 4.30 19.76
C GLU A 370 -29.86 4.33 19.00
N LYS A 371 -30.80 5.20 19.37
CA LYS A 371 -32.21 5.18 18.90
C LYS A 371 -32.40 5.85 17.53
N ASP A 372 -31.45 6.68 17.11
CA ASP A 372 -31.57 7.46 15.87
C ASP A 372 -30.37 7.26 14.94
N ASP A 373 -30.42 7.88 13.76
CA ASP A 373 -29.37 7.84 12.76
C ASP A 373 -28.65 9.21 12.60
N SER A 374 -28.69 10.01 13.66
CA SER A 374 -28.07 11.34 13.69
C SER A 374 -26.55 11.26 13.56
N TRP A 375 -25.96 12.28 12.99
CA TRP A 375 -24.51 12.44 12.89
C TRP A 375 -24.06 13.60 13.76
N LEU A 376 -22.82 13.52 14.26
CA LEU A 376 -22.15 14.61 14.96
C LEU A 376 -21.09 15.21 14.03
N PHE A 377 -21.28 16.46 13.65
CA PHE A 377 -20.31 17.22 12.87
C PHE A 377 -19.47 18.08 13.80
N ILE A 378 -18.15 17.93 13.74
CA ILE A 378 -17.18 18.78 14.41
C ILE A 378 -16.45 19.53 13.30
N THR A 379 -16.73 20.82 13.17
CA THR A 379 -16.32 21.59 11.98
C THR A 379 -15.39 22.74 12.33
N VAL A 380 -14.60 23.16 11.35
CA VAL A 380 -13.75 24.34 11.49
C VAL A 380 -13.35 24.85 10.09
N LYS A 381 -13.26 26.16 9.93
CA LYS A 381 -12.62 26.75 8.75
C LYS A 381 -11.12 26.83 8.95
N ALA A 382 -10.36 26.86 7.87
CA ALA A 382 -8.91 26.88 7.90
C ALA A 382 -8.34 28.06 8.70
N ASP A 383 -8.97 29.23 8.59
CA ASP A 383 -8.59 30.45 9.33
C ASP A 383 -8.94 30.39 10.82
N GLN A 384 -9.97 29.62 11.18
CA GLN A 384 -10.41 29.42 12.57
C GLN A 384 -9.58 28.37 13.30
N LEU A 385 -9.00 27.43 12.56
CA LEU A 385 -8.35 26.23 13.10
C LEU A 385 -7.28 26.52 14.16
N PRO A 386 -6.35 27.49 13.97
CA PRO A 386 -5.35 27.76 15.01
C PRO A 386 -5.96 28.15 16.35
N SER A 387 -7.08 28.87 16.35
CA SER A 387 -7.76 29.33 17.58
C SER A 387 -8.61 28.24 18.22
N LEU A 388 -9.22 27.35 17.43
CA LEU A 388 -10.17 26.33 17.93
C LEU A 388 -9.56 24.94 18.08
N ARG A 389 -8.33 24.72 17.63
CA ARG A 389 -7.69 23.40 17.60
C ARG A 389 -7.74 22.66 18.97
N PRO A 390 -7.42 23.28 20.12
CA PRO A 390 -7.51 22.57 21.39
C PRO A 390 -8.92 22.09 21.70
N LEU A 391 -9.94 22.93 21.46
CA LEU A 391 -11.33 22.61 21.73
C LEU A 391 -11.85 21.44 20.84
N ILE A 392 -11.51 21.49 19.53
CA ILE A 392 -11.88 20.43 18.58
C ILE A 392 -11.24 19.09 18.98
N THR A 393 -9.99 19.14 19.43
CA THR A 393 -9.29 17.94 19.92
C THR A 393 -9.99 17.34 21.12
N VAL A 394 -10.43 18.17 22.08
CA VAL A 394 -11.20 17.73 23.24
C VAL A 394 -12.50 17.04 22.82
N TRP A 395 -13.28 17.64 21.93
CA TRP A 395 -14.54 17.06 21.46
C TRP A 395 -14.36 15.70 20.76
N LEU A 396 -13.36 15.60 19.89
CA LEU A 396 -13.05 14.34 19.21
C LEU A 396 -12.57 13.27 20.20
N ASP A 397 -11.73 13.65 21.17
CA ASP A 397 -11.23 12.69 22.14
C ASP A 397 -12.33 12.20 23.09
N ILE A 398 -13.24 13.08 23.49
CA ILE A 398 -14.44 12.70 24.27
C ILE A 398 -15.27 11.71 23.46
N ALA A 399 -15.53 11.99 22.17
CA ALA A 399 -16.33 11.14 21.31
C ALA A 399 -15.70 9.75 21.14
N ILE A 400 -14.39 9.70 20.90
CA ILE A 400 -13.62 8.45 20.75
C ILE A 400 -13.67 7.62 22.05
N SER A 401 -13.44 8.27 23.17
CA SER A 401 -13.46 7.65 24.50
C SER A 401 -14.88 7.15 24.86
N ALA A 402 -15.90 7.91 24.49
CA ALA A 402 -17.30 7.52 24.71
C ALA A 402 -17.63 6.24 23.95
N ILE A 403 -17.18 6.09 22.70
CA ILE A 403 -17.36 4.84 21.93
C ILE A 403 -16.79 3.64 22.69
N MET A 404 -15.60 3.79 23.26
CA MET A 404 -14.94 2.71 24.00
C MET A 404 -15.59 2.42 25.37
N SER A 405 -16.45 3.31 25.84
CA SER A 405 -17.18 3.14 27.08
C SER A 405 -18.54 2.45 26.90
N MET A 406 -18.98 2.25 25.65
CA MET A 406 -20.24 1.58 25.32
C MET A 406 -20.21 0.09 25.68
N THR A 407 -21.36 -0.54 25.75
CA THR A 407 -21.44 -2.00 25.87
C THR A 407 -20.85 -2.66 24.61
N PRO A 408 -20.08 -3.75 24.74
CA PRO A 408 -19.54 -4.44 23.57
C PRO A 408 -20.65 -4.96 22.64
N ASP A 409 -20.58 -4.55 21.38
CA ASP A 409 -21.48 -5.03 20.32
C ASP A 409 -20.72 -5.03 18.98
N ARG A 410 -20.48 -6.22 18.44
CA ARG A 410 -19.76 -6.41 17.17
C ARG A 410 -20.61 -6.08 15.94
N ASN A 411 -21.92 -5.93 16.10
CA ASN A 411 -22.83 -5.59 15.00
C ASN A 411 -23.06 -4.09 14.87
N ARG A 412 -22.77 -3.34 15.93
CA ARG A 412 -22.82 -1.86 15.90
C ARG A 412 -21.81 -1.32 14.90
N ARG A 413 -22.19 -0.21 14.23
CA ARG A 413 -21.28 0.55 13.37
C ARG A 413 -21.44 2.03 13.69
N LEU A 414 -20.48 2.58 14.42
CA LEU A 414 -20.37 4.02 14.69
C LEU A 414 -19.04 4.50 14.11
N TYR A 415 -19.13 5.35 13.08
CA TYR A 415 -17.95 5.79 12.33
C TYR A 415 -17.36 7.03 12.98
N CYS A 416 -16.02 7.07 13.06
CA CYS A 416 -15.25 8.25 13.38
C CYS A 416 -14.43 8.60 12.13
N VAL A 417 -14.81 9.68 11.45
CA VAL A 417 -14.25 10.09 10.16
C VAL A 417 -13.44 11.36 10.36
N ILE A 418 -12.15 11.27 10.11
CA ILE A 418 -11.20 12.38 10.27
C ILE A 418 -10.49 12.57 8.92
N ASP A 419 -10.88 13.59 8.14
CA ASP A 419 -10.34 13.84 6.79
C ASP A 419 -8.84 14.17 6.82
N GLU A 420 -8.40 14.92 7.86
CA GLU A 420 -6.99 15.34 7.94
C GLU A 420 -6.51 15.26 9.39
N LEU A 421 -6.00 14.09 9.77
CA LEU A 421 -5.59 13.82 11.15
C LEU A 421 -4.48 14.75 11.68
N PRO A 422 -3.42 15.08 10.90
CA PRO A 422 -2.37 15.96 11.40
C PRO A 422 -2.77 17.42 11.65
N THR A 423 -3.98 17.85 11.28
CA THR A 423 -4.44 19.22 11.59
C THR A 423 -4.83 19.39 13.06
N LEU A 424 -5.09 18.29 13.73
CA LEU A 424 -5.44 18.26 15.17
C LEU A 424 -4.18 18.28 16.05
N GLN A 425 -4.37 18.51 17.34
CA GLN A 425 -3.39 18.12 18.34
C GLN A 425 -3.39 16.61 18.49
N LYS A 426 -2.39 16.05 19.15
CA LYS A 426 -2.38 14.61 19.48
C LYS A 426 -3.64 14.25 20.26
N LEU A 427 -4.41 13.28 19.73
CA LEU A 427 -5.59 12.72 20.39
C LEU A 427 -5.12 11.61 21.33
N PRO A 428 -5.22 11.79 22.65
CA PRO A 428 -4.70 10.78 23.61
C PRO A 428 -5.36 9.42 23.45
N SER A 429 -6.67 9.38 23.19
CA SER A 429 -7.46 8.13 23.10
C SER A 429 -7.37 7.43 21.76
N LEU A 430 -6.74 8.01 20.73
CA LEU A 430 -6.79 7.47 19.35
C LEU A 430 -6.10 6.12 19.23
N GLY A 431 -4.93 5.94 19.83
CA GLY A 431 -4.19 4.68 19.78
C GLY A 431 -5.01 3.52 20.36
N ASP A 432 -5.59 3.73 21.53
CA ASP A 432 -6.48 2.76 22.19
C ASP A 432 -7.73 2.49 21.37
N PHE A 433 -8.31 3.52 20.77
CA PHE A 433 -9.48 3.38 19.89
C PHE A 433 -9.15 2.45 18.71
N LEU A 434 -8.07 2.71 18.01
CA LEU A 434 -7.68 1.90 16.85
C LEU A 434 -7.34 0.45 17.25
N ALA A 435 -6.82 0.24 18.45
CA ALA A 435 -6.48 -1.09 18.93
C ALA A 435 -7.72 -1.88 19.40
N ARG A 436 -8.74 -1.22 19.95
CA ARG A 436 -9.79 -1.89 20.74
C ARG A 436 -11.24 -1.61 20.30
N ALA A 437 -11.50 -0.55 19.51
CA ALA A 437 -12.87 -0.09 19.22
C ALA A 437 -13.70 -1.13 18.46
N ARG A 438 -13.06 -2.08 17.78
CA ARG A 438 -13.73 -3.16 17.04
C ARG A 438 -14.77 -3.91 17.89
N LYS A 439 -14.50 -4.13 19.17
CA LYS A 439 -15.43 -4.86 20.05
C LYS A 439 -16.65 -4.03 20.44
N TYR A 440 -16.56 -2.70 20.30
CA TYR A 440 -17.65 -1.76 20.58
C TYR A 440 -18.38 -1.30 19.32
N GLY A 441 -17.93 -1.75 18.15
CA GLY A 441 -18.48 -1.37 16.86
C GLY A 441 -17.97 -0.04 16.31
N GLY A 442 -16.87 0.49 16.88
CA GLY A 442 -16.22 1.71 16.40
C GLY A 442 -15.46 1.47 15.12
N CYS A 443 -15.65 2.35 14.11
CA CYS A 443 -15.05 2.27 12.79
C CYS A 443 -14.28 3.57 12.49
N GLY A 444 -12.96 3.53 12.47
CA GLY A 444 -12.13 4.69 12.13
C GLY A 444 -11.93 4.80 10.61
N ILE A 445 -12.16 5.99 10.08
CA ILE A 445 -11.80 6.37 8.70
C ILE A 445 -10.89 7.59 8.83
N LEU A 446 -9.60 7.38 8.65
CA LEU A 446 -8.58 8.39 8.92
C LEU A 446 -7.90 8.83 7.62
N GLY A 447 -7.80 10.12 7.43
CA GLY A 447 -7.08 10.72 6.31
C GLY A 447 -5.82 11.44 6.74
N PHE A 448 -4.81 11.38 5.89
CA PHE A 448 -3.62 12.24 6.02
C PHE A 448 -3.02 12.52 4.64
N GLN A 449 -2.25 13.59 4.53
CA GLN A 449 -1.61 13.99 3.29
C GLN A 449 -0.12 13.69 3.28
N SER A 450 0.51 13.83 4.44
CA SER A 450 1.97 13.69 4.58
C SER A 450 2.30 12.89 5.84
N TYR A 451 3.09 11.83 5.70
CA TYR A 451 3.50 10.98 6.81
C TYR A 451 4.43 11.74 7.79
N PRO A 452 5.39 12.56 7.33
CA PRO A 452 6.15 13.41 8.25
C PRO A 452 5.32 14.35 9.11
N GLN A 453 4.17 14.85 8.61
CA GLN A 453 3.26 15.65 9.44
C GLN A 453 2.61 14.81 10.54
N LEU A 454 2.27 13.56 10.23
CA LEU A 454 1.74 12.63 11.23
C LEU A 454 2.81 12.33 12.30
N GLU A 455 4.06 12.11 11.90
CA GLU A 455 5.17 11.90 12.81
C GLU A 455 5.44 13.14 13.68
N ALA A 456 5.32 14.33 13.12
CA ALA A 456 5.50 15.57 13.88
C ALA A 456 4.44 15.75 14.98
N THR A 457 3.21 15.29 14.72
CA THR A 457 2.08 15.40 15.68
C THR A 457 2.11 14.29 16.74
N TYR A 458 2.36 13.05 16.33
CA TYR A 458 2.21 11.87 17.20
C TYR A 458 3.55 11.30 17.69
N GLY A 459 4.66 11.63 17.02
CA GLY A 459 5.94 10.95 17.20
C GLY A 459 6.05 9.73 16.28
N ILE A 460 7.28 9.28 16.05
CA ILE A 460 7.59 8.20 15.09
C ILE A 460 6.85 6.89 15.45
N GLN A 461 6.87 6.53 16.74
CA GLN A 461 6.31 5.26 17.20
C GLN A 461 4.78 5.22 17.08
N ASP A 462 4.10 6.29 17.56
CA ASP A 462 2.64 6.35 17.51
C ASP A 462 2.14 6.53 16.07
N ALA A 463 2.84 7.28 15.22
CA ALA A 463 2.50 7.40 13.80
C ALA A 463 2.56 6.03 13.09
N ALA A 464 3.60 5.24 13.37
CA ALA A 464 3.72 3.88 12.85
C ALA A 464 2.61 2.97 13.39
N ALA A 465 2.27 3.09 14.69
CA ALA A 465 1.19 2.32 15.30
C ALA A 465 -0.18 2.67 14.68
N ILE A 466 -0.48 3.96 14.52
CA ILE A 466 -1.74 4.43 13.90
C ILE A 466 -1.90 3.82 12.49
N THR A 467 -0.85 3.89 11.68
CA THR A 467 -0.90 3.34 10.32
C THR A 467 -1.00 1.82 10.33
N GLY A 468 -0.35 1.16 11.29
CA GLY A 468 -0.36 -0.29 11.45
C GLY A 468 -1.69 -0.87 11.93
N TYR A 469 -2.48 -0.11 12.69
CA TYR A 469 -3.80 -0.56 13.16
C TYR A 469 -4.87 -0.55 12.06
N CYS A 470 -4.67 0.18 10.98
CA CYS A 470 -5.63 0.28 9.89
C CYS A 470 -5.42 -0.84 8.88
N SER A 471 -6.36 -1.81 8.84
CA SER A 471 -6.24 -2.99 7.96
C SER A 471 -6.51 -2.67 6.49
N THR A 472 -7.30 -1.65 6.22
CA THR A 472 -7.63 -1.23 4.85
C THR A 472 -6.91 0.07 4.52
N TRP A 473 -6.13 0.06 3.44
CA TRP A 473 -5.38 1.22 2.97
C TRP A 473 -5.86 1.67 1.61
N VAL A 474 -6.12 2.96 1.51
CA VAL A 474 -6.41 3.64 0.23
C VAL A 474 -5.26 4.60 -0.01
N ALA A 475 -4.37 4.22 -0.90
CA ALA A 475 -3.20 5.01 -1.24
C ALA A 475 -3.44 5.73 -2.58
N LEU A 476 -3.55 7.05 -2.54
CA LEU A 476 -3.57 7.93 -3.70
C LEU A 476 -2.17 8.50 -3.92
N ARG A 477 -2.02 9.44 -4.86
CA ARG A 477 -0.72 10.07 -5.11
C ARG A 477 -0.19 10.77 -3.85
N ALA A 478 1.06 10.50 -3.51
CA ALA A 478 1.82 11.22 -2.49
C ALA A 478 2.88 12.09 -3.18
N ASN A 479 2.96 13.37 -2.81
CA ASN A 479 3.89 14.30 -3.46
C ASN A 479 5.29 14.26 -2.85
N ASP A 480 5.41 13.83 -1.59
CA ASP A 480 6.68 13.77 -0.86
C ASP A 480 7.22 12.34 -0.81
N THR A 481 8.53 12.21 -0.92
CA THR A 481 9.23 10.91 -0.96
C THR A 481 9.05 10.08 0.33
N PRO A 482 9.14 10.65 1.54
CA PRO A 482 8.91 9.86 2.75
C PRO A 482 7.53 9.21 2.79
N THR A 483 6.47 9.93 2.46
CA THR A 483 5.10 9.38 2.40
C THR A 483 5.00 8.28 1.32
N ALA A 484 5.57 8.53 0.13
CA ALA A 484 5.54 7.56 -0.96
C ALA A 484 6.30 6.28 -0.59
N LYS A 485 7.43 6.38 0.12
CA LYS A 485 8.17 5.22 0.64
C LYS A 485 7.34 4.45 1.67
N HIS A 486 6.76 5.15 2.64
CA HIS A 486 5.91 4.55 3.67
C HIS A 486 4.73 3.78 3.04
N VAL A 487 4.07 4.37 2.02
CA VAL A 487 3.00 3.72 1.26
C VAL A 487 3.52 2.46 0.54
N SER A 488 4.65 2.58 -0.14
CA SER A 488 5.28 1.46 -0.88
C SER A 488 5.58 0.27 0.04
N GLU A 489 6.13 0.54 1.23
CA GLU A 489 6.46 -0.48 2.24
C GLU A 489 5.20 -1.16 2.77
N ASN A 490 4.14 -0.41 3.06
CA ASN A 490 2.88 -0.95 3.58
C ASN A 490 2.10 -1.76 2.53
N LEU A 491 2.22 -1.42 1.23
CA LEU A 491 1.63 -2.22 0.14
C LEU A 491 2.35 -3.57 -0.03
N GLY A 492 3.55 -3.70 0.53
CA GLY A 492 4.28 -4.95 0.64
C GLY A 492 5.29 -5.21 -0.47
N GLN A 493 5.99 -6.31 -0.33
CA GLN A 493 7.05 -6.75 -1.24
C GLN A 493 6.63 -8.04 -1.95
N VAL A 494 7.17 -8.24 -3.15
CA VAL A 494 7.01 -9.45 -3.94
C VAL A 494 8.36 -10.13 -4.10
N GLU A 495 8.39 -11.43 -3.88
CA GLU A 495 9.54 -12.27 -4.15
C GLU A 495 9.25 -13.09 -5.41
N GLN A 496 10.11 -12.96 -6.41
CA GLN A 496 9.94 -13.63 -7.69
C GLN A 496 11.29 -14.13 -8.22
N VAL A 497 11.23 -15.19 -9.02
CA VAL A 497 12.38 -15.65 -9.79
C VAL A 497 12.37 -14.93 -11.12
N GLU A 498 13.40 -14.16 -11.38
CA GLU A 498 13.60 -13.50 -12.67
C GLU A 498 14.52 -14.36 -13.53
N ALA A 499 14.08 -14.62 -14.76
CA ALA A 499 14.87 -15.34 -15.75
C ALA A 499 15.75 -14.31 -16.50
N ASN A 500 17.04 -14.37 -16.28
CA ASN A 500 17.98 -13.50 -16.98
C ASN A 500 18.64 -14.30 -18.10
N GLU A 501 18.42 -13.87 -19.34
CA GLU A 501 19.07 -14.44 -20.53
C GLU A 501 20.35 -13.67 -20.81
N GLY A 502 21.49 -14.31 -20.56
CA GLY A 502 22.79 -13.81 -20.98
C GLY A 502 23.18 -14.43 -22.31
N MET A 503 23.42 -13.63 -23.33
CA MET A 503 23.95 -14.08 -24.60
C MET A 503 25.45 -13.86 -24.62
N SER A 504 26.26 -14.91 -24.85
CA SER A 504 27.70 -14.80 -25.05
C SER A 504 28.01 -15.00 -26.52
N TYR A 505 28.77 -14.08 -27.09
CA TYR A 505 29.21 -14.13 -28.47
C TYR A 505 30.73 -14.40 -28.50
N GLY A 506 31.11 -15.50 -29.14
CA GLY A 506 32.50 -15.85 -29.32
C GLY A 506 33.00 -15.48 -30.72
N VAL A 507 34.34 -15.44 -30.87
CA VAL A 507 34.98 -15.22 -32.18
C VAL A 507 34.77 -16.45 -33.07
N ASN A 508 34.61 -17.62 -32.45
CA ASN A 508 34.35 -18.90 -33.15
C ASN A 508 32.93 -19.39 -32.85
N ASP A 509 32.34 -19.99 -33.85
CA ASP A 509 30.95 -20.51 -33.82
C ASP A 509 30.64 -21.47 -32.68
N MET A 510 31.63 -22.14 -32.13
CA MET A 510 31.45 -23.08 -31.00
C MET A 510 31.29 -22.41 -29.64
N ARG A 511 31.49 -21.09 -29.53
CA ARG A 511 31.43 -20.35 -28.27
C ARG A 511 30.15 -19.51 -28.11
N ASP A 512 29.29 -19.52 -29.11
CA ASP A 512 27.99 -18.84 -29.00
C ASP A 512 27.05 -19.65 -28.07
N GLY A 513 26.59 -19.01 -27.02
CA GLY A 513 25.71 -19.68 -26.08
C GLY A 513 24.70 -18.73 -25.44
N VAL A 514 23.53 -19.27 -25.13
CA VAL A 514 22.53 -18.59 -24.30
C VAL A 514 22.62 -19.19 -22.90
N ASN A 515 22.98 -18.36 -21.93
CA ASN A 515 22.98 -18.76 -20.53
C ASN A 515 21.68 -18.27 -19.91
N LEU A 516 20.84 -19.21 -19.44
CA LEU A 516 19.63 -18.93 -18.72
C LEU A 516 19.90 -19.05 -17.22
N SER A 517 20.12 -17.91 -16.56
CA SER A 517 20.29 -17.87 -15.11
C SER A 517 18.96 -17.47 -14.45
N ARG A 518 18.64 -18.08 -13.33
CA ARG A 518 17.47 -17.76 -12.53
C ARG A 518 17.94 -17.11 -11.24
N MET A 519 17.48 -15.87 -11.01
CA MET A 519 17.82 -15.10 -9.83
C MET A 519 16.58 -14.82 -9.02
N GLN A 520 16.63 -15.11 -7.73
CA GLN A 520 15.57 -14.79 -6.80
C GLN A 520 15.74 -13.33 -6.36
N VAL A 521 14.72 -12.51 -6.62
CA VAL A 521 14.76 -11.07 -6.36
C VAL A 521 13.54 -10.68 -5.50
N THR A 522 13.80 -9.88 -4.46
CA THR A 522 12.76 -9.26 -3.66
C THR A 522 12.68 -7.77 -4.01
N ARG A 523 11.48 -7.28 -4.32
CA ARG A 523 11.28 -5.87 -4.64
C ARG A 523 9.91 -5.38 -4.15
N PRO A 524 9.73 -4.07 -3.92
CA PRO A 524 8.42 -3.54 -3.58
C PRO A 524 7.39 -3.89 -4.65
N LEU A 525 6.16 -4.22 -4.23
CA LEU A 525 5.07 -4.46 -5.17
C LEU A 525 4.77 -3.21 -6.01
N VAL A 526 4.84 -2.04 -5.37
CA VAL A 526 4.67 -0.71 -5.99
C VAL A 526 5.89 0.13 -5.61
N MET A 527 6.62 0.63 -6.58
CA MET A 527 7.74 1.52 -6.31
C MET A 527 7.25 2.87 -5.79
N HIS A 528 8.01 3.51 -4.90
CA HIS A 528 7.65 4.83 -4.38
C HIS A 528 7.51 5.87 -5.51
N THR A 529 8.28 5.73 -6.58
CA THR A 529 8.17 6.59 -7.78
C THR A 529 6.84 6.37 -8.52
N GLU A 530 6.26 5.17 -8.48
CA GLU A 530 4.92 4.94 -9.04
C GLU A 530 3.85 5.64 -8.20
N VAL A 531 4.02 5.63 -6.86
CA VAL A 531 3.09 6.32 -5.94
C VAL A 531 3.10 7.84 -6.20
N THR A 532 4.29 8.43 -6.42
CA THR A 532 4.39 9.88 -6.71
C THR A 532 3.82 10.26 -8.08
N ASN A 533 3.73 9.31 -8.99
CA ASN A 533 3.25 9.57 -10.36
C ASN A 533 1.81 9.10 -10.63
N LEU A 534 1.08 8.68 -9.59
CA LEU A 534 -0.32 8.27 -9.76
C LEU A 534 -1.17 9.45 -10.30
N PRO A 535 -2.00 9.24 -11.31
CA PRO A 535 -2.97 10.25 -11.75
C PRO A 535 -4.00 10.54 -10.65
N ASN A 536 -4.65 11.70 -10.74
CA ASN A 536 -5.75 12.04 -9.84
C ASN A 536 -6.88 11.01 -9.96
N LEU A 537 -7.53 10.70 -8.87
CA LEU A 537 -8.62 9.71 -8.75
C LEU A 537 -8.16 8.27 -9.03
N MET A 538 -6.86 8.00 -9.11
CA MET A 538 -6.31 6.65 -9.17
C MET A 538 -5.57 6.32 -7.88
N GLY A 539 -5.71 5.08 -7.50
CA GLY A 539 -5.04 4.62 -6.27
C GLY A 539 -4.89 3.10 -6.18
N UNK A 540 -4.13 2.44 -4.95
CA UNK A 540 -3.95 1.26 -4.59
C UNK A 540 -4.80 1.05 -3.56
N LEU A 541 -5.53 -0.01 -3.51
CA LEU A 541 -6.38 -0.45 -2.39
C LEU A 541 -5.88 -1.79 -1.82
N UNK A 542 -5.42 -1.83 -0.71
CA UNK A 542 -5.00 -2.81 -0.04
C UNK A 542 -5.95 -3.10 0.84
N PHE A 543 -6.38 -4.30 0.93
CA PHE A 543 -7.04 -4.90 2.11
C PHE A 543 -6.03 -5.80 2.80
N GLY A 544 -6.05 -5.86 4.08
CA GLY A 544 -5.32 -6.92 4.81
C GLY A 544 -5.88 -8.31 4.43
N ARG A 545 -5.32 -9.40 4.99
CA ARG A 545 -5.85 -10.77 4.85
C ARG A 545 -5.59 -11.46 3.50
N SER A 546 -4.39 -11.39 3.00
CA SER A 546 -3.95 -12.16 1.81
C SER A 546 -4.74 -11.84 0.52
N LEU A 547 -5.54 -10.77 0.51
CA LEU A 547 -6.16 -10.29 -0.72
C LEU A 547 -5.13 -9.55 -1.57
N PRO A 548 -5.22 -9.65 -2.88
CA PRO A 548 -4.28 -8.91 -3.72
C PRO A 548 -4.54 -7.41 -3.65
N VAL A 549 -3.48 -6.64 -3.82
CA VAL A 549 -3.57 -5.18 -3.96
C VAL A 549 -4.26 -4.85 -5.29
N VAL A 550 -5.20 -3.94 -5.25
CA VAL A 550 -5.97 -3.56 -6.45
C VAL A 550 -5.63 -2.12 -6.85
N ARG A 551 -5.24 -1.94 -8.10
CA ARG A 551 -5.19 -0.61 -8.70
C ARG A 551 -6.61 -0.25 -9.16
N PHE A 552 -7.11 0.89 -8.71
CA PHE A 552 -8.46 1.34 -9.05
C PHE A 552 -8.45 2.74 -9.64
N GLU A 553 -9.46 3.02 -10.40
CA GLU A 553 -9.79 4.36 -10.90
C GLU A 553 -11.14 4.75 -10.32
N ASP A 554 -11.24 5.97 -9.81
CA ASP A 554 -12.46 6.50 -9.25
C ASP A 554 -13.01 7.62 -10.16
N SER A 555 -14.21 8.09 -9.88
CA SER A 555 -14.86 9.18 -10.59
C SER A 555 -15.40 10.19 -9.59
N TYR A 556 -15.56 11.43 -9.98
CA TYR A 556 -16.19 12.43 -9.12
C TYR A 556 -17.65 12.07 -8.85
N ASN A 557 -18.03 12.13 -7.58
CA ASN A 557 -19.41 11.91 -7.15
C ASN A 557 -20.09 13.25 -6.93
N LYS A 558 -21.17 13.49 -7.68
CA LYS A 558 -21.99 14.71 -7.53
C LYS A 558 -23.06 14.43 -6.48
N VAL A 559 -22.76 14.67 -5.22
CA VAL A 559 -23.74 14.69 -4.15
C VAL A 559 -24.28 16.13 -4.08
N ALA A 560 -25.61 16.28 -4.08
CA ALA A 560 -26.24 17.59 -3.97
C ALA A 560 -25.93 18.24 -2.64
N SER A 561 -25.80 19.54 -2.61
CA SER A 561 -25.70 20.33 -1.38
C SER A 561 -27.07 20.34 -0.68
N VAL A 562 -27.09 20.07 0.62
CA VAL A 562 -28.31 20.04 1.44
C VAL A 562 -28.32 21.15 2.49
N ALA A 563 -27.17 21.77 2.75
CA ALA A 563 -27.00 22.84 3.74
C ALA A 563 -25.87 23.77 3.28
N GLU A 564 -25.75 24.94 3.90
CA GLU A 564 -24.57 25.78 3.74
C GLU A 564 -23.37 25.15 4.43
N ALA A 565 -22.19 25.33 3.85
CA ALA A 565 -20.96 24.80 4.43
C ALA A 565 -20.64 25.42 5.81
N PHE A 566 -21.00 26.66 6.00
CA PHE A 566 -20.80 27.40 7.24
C PHE A 566 -21.74 28.61 7.28
N GLU A 567 -22.38 28.83 8.43
CA GLU A 567 -23.21 30.01 8.70
C GLU A 567 -22.56 30.81 9.81
N GLU A 568 -22.07 32.01 9.49
CA GLU A 568 -21.32 32.80 10.44
C GLU A 568 -22.18 33.25 11.62
N ARG A 569 -21.70 32.91 12.83
CA ARG A 569 -22.31 33.34 14.07
C ARG A 569 -21.64 34.62 14.56
N THR A 570 -22.44 35.64 14.83
CA THR A 570 -21.96 36.85 15.49
C THR A 570 -21.73 36.56 16.96
N THR A 571 -20.65 35.85 17.27
CA THR A 571 -20.29 35.49 18.65
C THR A 571 -19.33 36.51 19.18
N THR A 572 -19.70 37.14 20.26
CA THR A 572 -18.76 37.92 21.03
C THR A 572 -18.05 36.99 21.99
N PRO A 573 -16.74 36.79 21.85
CA PRO A 573 -16.01 35.95 22.81
C PRO A 573 -16.28 36.43 24.25
N ILE A 574 -16.34 35.50 25.18
CA ILE A 574 -16.56 35.81 26.57
C ILE A 574 -15.59 36.93 26.99
N ARG A 575 -16.13 38.10 27.21
CA ARG A 575 -15.34 39.24 27.70
C ARG A 575 -15.07 38.97 29.17
N LEU A 576 -13.86 38.54 29.39
CA LEU A 576 -13.38 38.39 30.75
C LEU A 576 -13.44 39.74 31.44
N ALA A 577 -14.23 39.88 32.53
CA ALA A 577 -14.44 41.12 33.26
C ALA A 577 -13.19 41.42 34.08
N GLY A 578 -12.18 42.04 33.47
CA GLY A 578 -10.98 42.49 34.21
C GLY A 578 -11.09 43.92 34.66
N PRO A 579 -10.31 44.31 35.62
CA PRO A 579 -10.19 45.73 35.93
C PRO A 579 -9.73 46.45 34.66
N VAL A 580 -10.45 47.47 34.30
CA VAL A 580 -10.00 48.35 33.22
C VAL A 580 -8.68 48.95 33.69
N VAL A 581 -7.58 48.48 33.15
CA VAL A 581 -6.30 49.15 33.36
C VAL A 581 -6.40 50.45 32.54
N GLU A 582 -6.87 51.52 33.21
CA GLU A 582 -6.74 52.84 32.63
C GLU A 582 -5.25 53.14 32.51
N PHE A 583 -4.75 52.93 31.31
CA PHE A 583 -3.42 53.50 31.02
C PHE A 583 -3.56 55.00 31.13
N PRO A 584 -2.73 55.65 31.97
CA PRO A 584 -2.75 57.10 31.99
C PRO A 584 -2.56 57.62 30.56
N PRO A 585 -3.30 58.66 30.17
CA PRO A 585 -3.17 59.18 28.80
C PRO A 585 -1.68 59.49 28.56
N ALA A 586 -1.20 59.03 27.42
CA ALA A 586 0.19 59.30 27.04
C ALA A 586 0.46 60.82 27.23
N PRO A 587 1.53 61.20 27.90
CA PRO A 587 1.79 62.60 28.10
C PRO A 587 1.78 63.35 26.80
N LEU A 588 0.88 64.30 26.66
CA LEU A 588 0.79 65.15 25.47
C LEU A 588 2.23 65.63 25.16
N ALA A 589 2.70 65.28 23.99
CA ALA A 589 4.02 65.65 23.55
C ALA A 589 4.17 67.16 23.74
N SER A 590 4.97 67.60 24.74
CA SER A 590 5.31 69.01 24.93
C SER A 590 5.86 69.52 23.61
N SER A 591 5.32 70.65 23.17
CA SER A 591 5.67 71.30 21.89
C SER A 591 7.21 71.27 21.72
N SER A 592 7.61 70.63 20.63
CA SER A 592 9.04 70.53 20.29
C SER A 592 9.71 71.90 20.26
N PRO A 593 10.88 72.08 20.88
CA PRO A 593 11.59 73.34 20.74
C PRO A 593 11.91 73.57 19.25
N THR A 594 11.59 74.78 18.80
CA THR A 594 11.87 75.27 17.45
C THR A 594 13.37 75.11 17.14
N ARG A 595 13.63 74.26 16.17
CA ARG A 595 14.98 74.03 15.63
C ARG A 595 15.50 75.34 15.03
N PRO A 596 16.69 75.88 15.39
CA PRO A 596 17.21 77.08 14.71
C PRO A 596 17.46 76.75 13.22
N LYS A 597 17.05 77.71 12.38
CA LYS A 597 17.28 77.65 10.89
C LYS A 597 18.80 77.69 10.65
N SER A 598 19.37 76.59 10.24
CA SER A 598 20.73 76.51 9.71
C SER A 598 20.76 77.08 8.28
N SER A 599 21.62 78.04 8.02
CA SER A 599 21.91 78.63 6.73
C SER A 599 22.54 77.59 5.80
N PRO A 600 22.29 77.62 4.44
CA PRO A 600 22.81 76.62 3.51
C PRO A 600 24.34 76.75 3.37
N PRO A 601 25.03 75.61 3.23
CA PRO A 601 26.47 75.59 3.00
C PRO A 601 26.82 76.03 1.58
N LYS A 602 27.86 76.86 1.46
CA LYS A 602 28.44 77.33 0.18
C LYS A 602 29.05 76.16 -0.59
N ARG A 603 28.68 76.02 -1.87
CA ARG A 603 29.22 75.11 -2.84
C ARG A 603 30.75 75.36 -3.00
N ARG A 604 31.58 74.38 -2.69
CA ARG A 604 32.98 74.35 -3.10
C ARG A 604 33.14 73.38 -4.33
N ARG A 605 33.83 73.87 -5.33
CA ARG A 605 34.08 73.21 -6.59
C ARG A 605 35.20 72.12 -6.45
N ALA A 606 34.94 70.99 -7.06
CA ALA A 606 35.76 70.01 -7.78
C ALA A 606 37.22 69.72 -7.33
N GLY A 607 37.47 68.45 -7.18
CA GLY A 607 38.79 67.86 -7.23
C GLY A 607 38.85 66.38 -6.87
N SER A 608 39.11 65.59 -7.87
CA SER A 608 39.62 64.21 -7.88
C SER A 608 38.73 63.08 -7.34
N GLU A 609 38.47 62.20 -8.26
CA GLU A 609 37.91 60.83 -8.13
C GLU A 609 38.73 59.97 -7.17
N GLU A 610 38.10 59.43 -6.14
CA GLU A 610 38.58 58.25 -5.44
C GLU A 610 37.48 57.19 -5.54
N GLN A 611 37.86 56.02 -6.04
CA GLN A 611 37.02 54.85 -6.14
C GLN A 611 36.57 54.34 -4.74
N PRO A 612 35.33 53.84 -4.56
CA PRO A 612 34.96 53.22 -3.31
C PRO A 612 35.63 51.85 -3.16
N ALA A 613 36.22 51.61 -2.00
CA ALA A 613 36.77 50.31 -1.62
C ALA A 613 35.65 49.30 -1.45
N GLU A 614 35.78 48.14 -2.14
CA GLU A 614 34.93 47.00 -1.97
C GLU A 614 35.10 46.39 -0.56
N LEU A 615 33.97 46.21 0.16
CA LEU A 615 33.93 45.45 1.40
C LEU A 615 34.13 43.95 1.08
N PRO A 616 35.01 43.24 1.76
CA PRO A 616 35.23 41.81 1.50
C PRO A 616 34.04 40.98 1.95
N LEU A 617 33.63 40.04 1.09
CA LEU A 617 32.59 39.02 1.36
C LEU A 617 33.12 38.05 2.45
N PRO A 618 32.29 37.62 3.41
CA PRO A 618 32.70 36.62 4.39
C PRO A 618 32.98 35.27 3.75
N GLN A 619 34.13 34.68 4.05
CA GLN A 619 34.51 33.34 3.60
C GLN A 619 33.76 32.26 4.40
N PRO A 620 33.47 31.09 3.79
CA PRO A 620 32.83 30.02 4.55
C PRO A 620 33.75 29.45 5.61
N HIS A 621 33.24 29.28 6.81
CA HIS A 621 33.94 28.65 7.92
C HIS A 621 34.09 27.15 7.68
N GLU A 622 35.36 26.66 7.68
CA GLU A 622 35.68 25.24 7.79
C GLU A 622 35.37 24.74 9.21
N PRO A 623 34.88 23.52 9.40
CA PRO A 623 34.66 22.98 10.72
C PRO A 623 35.99 22.76 11.46
N PRO A 624 36.02 22.89 12.77
CA PRO A 624 37.25 22.74 13.53
C PRO A 624 37.79 21.33 13.51
N THR A 625 39.06 21.18 13.15
CA THR A 625 39.83 19.94 13.25
C THR A 625 40.16 19.68 14.73
N ALA A 626 39.86 18.45 15.18
CA ALA A 626 40.26 18.02 16.52
C ALA A 626 41.78 17.88 16.65
N PRO A 627 42.34 18.10 17.83
CA PRO A 627 43.79 18.00 18.00
C PRO A 627 44.27 16.55 17.90
N VAL A 628 45.33 16.32 17.14
CA VAL A 628 46.01 15.05 16.97
C VAL A 628 47.01 14.89 18.10
N ASP A 629 46.77 13.98 19.02
CA ASP A 629 47.77 13.52 19.97
C ASP A 629 48.73 12.55 19.29
N ALA A 630 49.98 12.90 19.23
CA ALA A 630 51.06 12.09 18.69
C ALA A 630 51.49 11.03 19.73
N SER A 631 51.08 9.78 19.54
CA SER A 631 51.77 8.66 20.15
C SER A 631 51.94 7.56 19.12
N SER A 632 53.21 7.23 18.93
CA SER A 632 53.76 6.28 17.99
C SER A 632 53.31 4.81 18.27
N GLU A 633 52.67 4.18 17.32
CA GLU A 633 52.63 2.71 17.27
C GLU A 633 52.94 2.20 15.86
N SER A 634 53.90 1.29 15.77
CA SER A 634 54.39 0.65 14.55
C SER A 634 53.34 -0.32 13.94
N PRO A 635 53.39 -0.58 12.63
CA PRO A 635 52.39 -1.45 12.00
C PRO A 635 52.61 -2.93 12.34
N MET A 636 51.52 -3.64 12.67
CA MET A 636 51.46 -5.08 12.90
C MET A 636 51.65 -5.85 11.58
N PRO A 637 52.37 -6.99 11.60
CA PRO A 637 52.49 -7.87 10.44
C PRO A 637 51.22 -8.73 10.22
N PRO A 638 50.98 -9.26 9.02
CA PRO A 638 49.77 -10.06 8.75
C PRO A 638 49.82 -11.42 9.48
N PRO A 639 48.65 -12.02 9.77
CA PRO A 639 48.59 -13.28 10.52
C PRO A 639 49.09 -14.48 9.71
N ALA A 640 49.88 -15.35 10.37
CA ALA A 640 50.41 -16.55 9.80
C ALA A 640 49.38 -17.69 9.77
N ASP A 641 49.50 -18.61 8.80
CA ASP A 641 48.68 -19.81 8.65
C ASP A 641 48.80 -20.76 9.85
N PRO A 642 47.70 -21.44 10.23
CA PRO A 642 47.77 -22.39 11.37
C PRO A 642 48.41 -23.71 10.97
N PRO A 643 49.18 -24.35 11.87
CA PRO A 643 49.78 -25.68 11.63
C PRO A 643 48.72 -26.78 11.71
N GLY A 644 48.86 -27.76 10.82
CA GLY A 644 48.01 -28.92 10.77
C GLY A 644 48.30 -29.93 11.89
N GLY A 645 47.29 -30.65 12.31
CA GLY A 645 47.49 -31.86 13.12
C GLY A 645 46.38 -32.16 14.10
N GLY A 646 45.74 -33.30 13.94
CA GLY A 646 45.12 -34.06 14.98
C GLY A 646 43.59 -34.13 15.02
N GLU A 647 43.09 -35.17 14.41
CA GLU A 647 41.73 -35.65 14.59
C GLU A 647 41.39 -35.95 16.05
N GLN A 648 40.37 -35.31 16.59
CA GLN A 648 39.57 -35.89 17.67
C GLN A 648 38.10 -35.68 17.36
N GLN A 649 37.42 -36.79 17.09
CA GLN A 649 35.98 -36.86 16.84
C GLN A 649 35.20 -36.55 18.12
N ALA A 650 34.33 -35.53 18.07
CA ALA A 650 33.27 -35.33 19.05
C ALA A 650 31.97 -35.92 18.50
N PRO A 651 31.11 -36.52 19.34
CA PRO A 651 29.94 -37.25 18.84
C PRO A 651 28.84 -36.36 18.34
N ARG A 652 28.25 -36.73 17.20
CA ARG A 652 27.07 -36.10 16.62
C ARG A 652 25.81 -36.47 17.42
N PRO A 653 24.86 -35.53 17.65
CA PRO A 653 23.59 -35.91 18.27
C PRO A 653 22.73 -36.68 17.26
N ARG A 654 22.16 -37.78 17.69
CA ARG A 654 21.18 -38.57 16.94
C ARG A 654 19.87 -37.81 16.77
N LEU A 655 19.43 -37.63 15.54
CA LEU A 655 18.07 -37.25 15.21
C LEU A 655 17.17 -38.48 15.34
N GLU A 656 16.31 -38.50 16.33
CA GLU A 656 15.23 -39.49 16.42
C GLU A 656 14.11 -39.11 15.44
N LEU A 657 13.87 -40.03 14.51
CA LEU A 657 12.75 -40.02 13.60
C LEU A 657 11.46 -40.31 14.39
N PHE A 658 10.59 -39.31 14.49
CA PHE A 658 9.22 -39.49 14.98
C PHE A 658 8.42 -40.31 13.97
N GLY A 659 7.68 -41.31 14.47
CA GLY A 659 6.95 -42.29 13.71
C GLY A 659 5.73 -41.72 12.96
N LYS A 660 5.29 -42.44 11.95
CA LYS A 660 4.14 -42.22 11.11
C LYS A 660 2.83 -42.18 11.94
N PRO A 661 1.88 -41.27 11.67
CA PRO A 661 0.56 -41.38 12.27
C PRO A 661 -0.26 -42.49 11.60
N ALA A 662 -1.00 -43.22 12.45
CA ALA A 662 -1.86 -44.35 12.09
C ALA A 662 -3.04 -43.90 11.21
N GLY A 663 -3.41 -44.78 10.29
CA GLY A 663 -4.45 -44.53 9.31
C GLY A 663 -5.86 -44.40 9.91
N PHE A 664 -6.61 -43.44 9.39
CA PHE A 664 -8.04 -43.34 9.64
C PHE A 664 -8.79 -44.34 8.73
N ARG A 665 -9.52 -45.27 9.36
CA ARG A 665 -10.44 -46.17 8.69
C ARG A 665 -11.77 -45.43 8.46
N LEU A 666 -12.22 -45.36 7.22
CA LEU A 666 -13.56 -44.98 6.83
C LEU A 666 -14.51 -46.16 7.09
N GLU A 667 -15.37 -46.06 8.07
CA GLU A 667 -16.52 -46.98 8.21
C GLU A 667 -17.69 -46.42 7.40
N GLN A 668 -18.08 -47.18 6.38
CA GLN A 668 -19.34 -47.03 5.71
C GLN A 668 -20.47 -47.62 6.58
N HIS A 669 -21.44 -46.80 6.94
CA HIS A 669 -22.70 -47.30 7.46
C HIS A 669 -23.85 -46.94 6.49
N GLY A 670 -24.59 -48.00 6.20
CA GLY A 670 -25.57 -48.12 5.17
C GLY A 670 -26.88 -47.38 5.39
N ARG A 671 -27.56 -47.30 4.27
CA ARG A 671 -28.95 -46.85 4.11
C ARG A 671 -29.92 -47.56 5.06
N ARG A 672 -30.89 -46.81 5.56
CA ARG A 672 -32.27 -47.32 5.77
C ARG A 672 -33.31 -46.23 5.52
N ASP A 673 -34.29 -46.61 4.70
CA ASP A 673 -35.47 -45.86 4.34
C ASP A 673 -36.46 -45.74 5.54
N GLY A 674 -37.29 -44.74 5.49
CA GLY A 674 -38.46 -44.68 6.36
C GLY A 674 -39.25 -43.37 6.35
N ALA A 675 -40.11 -43.22 5.39
CA ALA A 675 -41.51 -42.75 5.42
C ALA A 675 -41.93 -41.56 6.28
N ARG A 676 -42.50 -40.57 5.60
CA ARG A 676 -43.76 -39.82 5.83
C ARG A 676 -44.11 -39.38 7.25
N ASN A 677 -44.30 -38.07 7.53
CA ASN A 677 -45.66 -37.57 7.66
C ASN A 677 -45.76 -36.03 7.57
N LYS A 678 -46.92 -35.65 7.01
CA LYS A 678 -47.40 -34.28 6.85
C LYS A 678 -47.83 -33.66 8.20
N ALA A 679 -47.71 -32.38 8.35
CA ALA A 679 -48.82 -31.49 8.71
C ALA A 679 -48.38 -30.01 8.75
N ARG A 680 -49.09 -29.16 8.01
CA ARG A 680 -49.43 -27.77 8.29
C ARG A 680 -50.77 -27.76 9.03
N PRO A 681 -51.30 -26.65 9.55
CA PRO A 681 -50.82 -25.27 9.73
C PRO A 681 -51.20 -24.66 11.10
N ALA A 682 -50.66 -23.51 11.40
CA ALA A 682 -51.39 -22.28 11.71
C ALA A 682 -50.40 -21.15 11.99
#